data_0b2e536765b890803acf8019a698f306
#
_entry.id   0b2e536765b890803acf8019a698f306
#
_cell.length_a   1.000
_cell.length_b   1.000
_cell.length_c   1.000
_cell.angle_alpha   90.00
_cell.angle_beta   90.00
_cell.angle_gamma   90.00
#
_symmetry.space_group_name_H-M   'P 1'
#
loop_
_entity.id
_entity.type
_entity.pdbx_description
1 polymer ?
#
loop_
_entity_poly.entity_id
_entity_poly.type
_entity_poly.pdbx_seq_one_letter_code
_entity_poly.pdbx_strand_id
1 'polypeptide(L)'
;MRSVAGEVFLLQLAVVVLLVAAAVVALVVQARSAGMLDARHRTLAAAGTFAESPGIVAALRSPHPSAVLQPSAEAARKIAGVDGINVYTLDGVTLTHSDPEQIGKHVVGPFARAAAGTSFTETFEGSLGRSVVSVVPVKDSDGSVIAVVSSPVTVQNVQSMVNRQLPVVLGSAAAVLALSAGGTALVSRRLLRRTHGLGPAEMTRMYEHHDAVLHAVREGVLIVGGGGRLLLANDEARRLLDLAADAEGRPITDLGLEEGIAEPIASGRSATDELHMAADRLLAVNVRPTAPYGQAGTVVTLRDTTELRALTGRAEVARERLKLLYDAGMQVGTTLNVERTAEELAEVAVPRFADVVTVDLLDPVLRGEEPPEVSTEMRRTAAVGLQGDHPLYPVGDLIRFVPTSPMAAGLAGGHGVLEADLRATHGWRTQDPANALQILDRGIHSLIAVPLRARGVVLGMAGYWRTQDSPPFDEEDVSFAEELTARAALSVDNARRYTREHTMAVTLQRSLLPQGVPEQSAVEVAHRYLAAQAGVGGDWFDVIPLPGTRVALVVGDVVGHGLHAAATMGRLRTAVYNFSTLDLPPDELLSHLDELVAHIDTDEQEWQGITGATCLCALYDPVSGQVTAATAGHPGPALIRPDGTVSFPEVPVSPPLGLGEGLPMETMTVTLPEGSRLALFTDGLIESRDRDPDAGLAALRAALAGPGRTPEETCTVVIDAMLPTRPSDDVALLVARTRRLDPARIAEWDVSPDPAAVSPVRNACARRLADWGLEDIAFTTELILSELVTNAIRYGTEPIRVRLLYDRSLICEVSDGSSTSPHLRRAEATDEGGRGLFLVAQFAERWGTRYTARGKIIWSEQALHDGAAPPMMDLGDALLAEWDDEAF
;
A
#
# COMPACT_ATOMS: atom_id res chain seq x y z
N MET A 1 -40.81 -31.77 -42.49
CA MET A 1 -40.58 -32.42 -41.18
C MET A 1 -39.50 -31.62 -40.46
N ARG A 2 -39.82 -30.95 -39.38
CA ARG A 2 -38.86 -30.17 -38.60
C ARG A 2 -38.05 -31.17 -37.74
N SER A 3 -36.74 -31.21 -37.90
CA SER A 3 -35.88 -32.10 -37.13
C SER A 3 -35.78 -31.56 -35.69
N VAL A 4 -35.82 -32.47 -34.69
CA VAL A 4 -35.69 -32.15 -33.26
C VAL A 4 -34.43 -31.30 -32.99
N ALA A 5 -33.36 -31.54 -33.76
CA ALA A 5 -32.13 -30.75 -33.71
C ALA A 5 -32.34 -29.30 -34.14
N GLY A 6 -33.28 -29.01 -35.05
CA GLY A 6 -33.62 -27.66 -35.47
C GLY A 6 -34.45 -26.89 -34.43
N GLU A 7 -35.32 -27.60 -33.67
CA GLU A 7 -36.10 -27.00 -32.58
C GLU A 7 -35.22 -26.64 -31.37
N VAL A 8 -34.29 -27.50 -31.00
CA VAL A 8 -33.30 -27.26 -29.92
C VAL A 8 -32.36 -26.10 -30.31
N PHE A 9 -31.94 -26.02 -31.58
CA PHE A 9 -31.14 -24.91 -32.09
C PHE A 9 -31.87 -23.57 -31.96
N LEU A 10 -33.14 -23.51 -32.36
CA LEU A 10 -33.92 -22.25 -32.27
C LEU A 10 -34.18 -21.85 -30.82
N LEU A 11 -34.42 -22.82 -29.92
CA LEU A 11 -34.63 -22.55 -28.51
C LEU A 11 -33.36 -22.01 -27.83
N GLN A 12 -32.19 -22.63 -28.08
CA GLN A 12 -30.91 -22.16 -27.56
C GLN A 12 -30.53 -20.78 -28.06
N LEU A 13 -30.72 -20.52 -29.36
CA LEU A 13 -30.47 -19.19 -29.95
C LEU A 13 -31.38 -18.12 -29.33
N ALA A 14 -32.64 -18.42 -29.12
CA ALA A 14 -33.58 -17.50 -28.48
C ALA A 14 -33.19 -17.17 -27.06
N VAL A 15 -32.74 -18.15 -26.26
CA VAL A 15 -32.27 -17.95 -24.89
C VAL A 15 -31.02 -17.06 -24.86
N VAL A 16 -30.03 -17.33 -25.73
CA VAL A 16 -28.79 -16.52 -25.81
C VAL A 16 -29.09 -15.08 -26.23
N VAL A 17 -29.97 -14.86 -27.20
CA VAL A 17 -30.38 -13.51 -27.62
C VAL A 17 -31.07 -12.77 -26.48
N LEU A 18 -31.92 -13.45 -25.72
CA LEU A 18 -32.62 -12.84 -24.59
C LEU A 18 -31.66 -12.46 -23.44
N LEU A 19 -30.70 -13.32 -23.13
CA LEU A 19 -29.67 -13.04 -22.12
C LEU A 19 -28.74 -11.89 -22.53
N VAL A 20 -28.31 -11.86 -23.80
CA VAL A 20 -27.48 -10.73 -24.31
C VAL A 20 -28.27 -9.43 -24.31
N ALA A 21 -29.53 -9.45 -24.71
CA ALA A 21 -30.39 -8.27 -24.66
C ALA A 21 -30.58 -7.76 -23.22
N ALA A 22 -30.84 -8.67 -22.27
CA ALA A 22 -30.96 -8.30 -20.85
C ALA A 22 -29.66 -7.71 -20.29
N ALA A 23 -28.49 -8.27 -20.64
CA ALA A 23 -27.19 -7.77 -20.23
C ALA A 23 -26.89 -6.36 -20.78
N VAL A 24 -27.19 -6.13 -22.07
CA VAL A 24 -27.03 -4.81 -22.70
C VAL A 24 -27.94 -3.77 -22.04
N VAL A 25 -29.19 -4.10 -21.76
CA VAL A 25 -30.13 -3.21 -21.08
C VAL A 25 -29.64 -2.89 -19.66
N ALA A 26 -29.19 -3.88 -18.91
CA ALA A 26 -28.64 -3.68 -17.56
C ALA A 26 -27.41 -2.75 -17.56
N LEU A 27 -26.47 -2.94 -18.50
CA LEU A 27 -25.27 -2.13 -18.66
C LEU A 27 -25.61 -0.67 -19.04
N VAL A 28 -26.58 -0.45 -19.92
CA VAL A 28 -27.02 0.91 -20.30
C VAL A 28 -27.72 1.60 -19.13
N VAL A 29 -28.54 0.89 -18.35
CA VAL A 29 -29.18 1.44 -17.14
C VAL A 29 -28.14 1.80 -16.10
N GLN A 30 -27.17 0.93 -15.86
CA GLN A 30 -26.08 1.18 -14.91
C GLN A 30 -25.23 2.39 -15.34
N ALA A 31 -24.83 2.48 -16.61
CA ALA A 31 -24.05 3.61 -17.12
C ALA A 31 -24.80 4.96 -17.00
N ARG A 32 -26.12 4.95 -17.23
CA ARG A 32 -26.97 6.15 -17.03
C ARG A 32 -27.05 6.55 -15.55
N SER A 33 -27.21 5.59 -14.66
CA SER A 33 -27.29 5.86 -13.22
C SER A 33 -25.98 6.42 -12.68
N ALA A 34 -24.85 5.83 -13.08
CA ALA A 34 -23.51 6.29 -12.70
C ALA A 34 -23.24 7.72 -13.22
N GLY A 35 -23.56 8.01 -14.52
CA GLY A 35 -23.38 9.33 -15.09
C GLY A 35 -24.23 10.42 -14.43
N MET A 36 -25.44 10.07 -13.96
CA MET A 36 -26.29 11.00 -13.22
C MET A 36 -25.79 11.28 -11.80
N LEU A 37 -25.19 10.31 -11.15
CA LEU A 37 -24.58 10.48 -9.82
C LEU A 37 -23.33 11.37 -9.91
N ASP A 38 -22.45 11.11 -10.86
CA ASP A 38 -21.27 11.90 -11.14
C ASP A 38 -21.64 13.37 -11.49
N ALA A 39 -22.66 13.59 -12.32
CA ALA A 39 -23.16 14.94 -12.61
C ALA A 39 -23.65 15.67 -11.34
N ARG A 40 -24.30 14.96 -10.40
CA ARG A 40 -24.73 15.55 -9.12
C ARG A 40 -23.55 15.98 -8.26
N HIS A 41 -22.52 15.14 -8.15
CA HIS A 41 -21.33 15.47 -7.37
C HIS A 41 -20.58 16.66 -7.98
N ARG A 42 -20.34 16.66 -9.29
CA ARG A 42 -19.66 17.76 -9.97
C ARG A 42 -20.42 19.10 -9.88
N THR A 43 -21.73 19.08 -10.04
CA THR A 43 -22.51 20.32 -9.95
C THR A 43 -22.52 20.88 -8.53
N LEU A 44 -22.57 20.00 -7.51
CA LEU A 44 -22.55 20.44 -6.11
C LEU A 44 -21.16 20.99 -5.72
N ALA A 45 -20.10 20.29 -6.09
CA ALA A 45 -18.73 20.73 -5.85
C ALA A 45 -18.46 22.09 -6.55
N ALA A 46 -18.80 22.21 -7.84
CA ALA A 46 -18.59 23.45 -8.59
C ALA A 46 -19.37 24.64 -8.02
N ALA A 47 -20.64 24.43 -7.63
CA ALA A 47 -21.44 25.48 -7.03
C ALA A 47 -20.95 25.88 -5.64
N GLY A 48 -20.56 24.89 -4.82
CA GLY A 48 -20.05 25.10 -3.46
C GLY A 48 -18.73 25.86 -3.48
N THR A 49 -17.74 25.34 -4.21
CA THR A 49 -16.42 25.98 -4.34
C THR A 49 -16.53 27.41 -4.85
N PHE A 50 -17.40 27.67 -5.84
CA PHE A 50 -17.57 29.02 -6.33
C PHE A 50 -18.32 29.94 -5.35
N ALA A 51 -19.28 29.42 -4.60
CA ALA A 51 -20.00 30.16 -3.57
C ALA A 51 -19.12 30.58 -2.39
N GLU A 52 -18.09 29.79 -2.09
CA GLU A 52 -17.12 30.01 -1.01
C GLU A 52 -15.83 30.69 -1.49
N SER A 53 -15.70 30.97 -2.80
CA SER A 53 -14.47 31.53 -3.38
C SER A 53 -14.09 32.89 -2.77
N PRO A 54 -12.80 33.12 -2.49
CA PRO A 54 -12.32 34.39 -1.97
C PRO A 54 -12.71 35.57 -2.84
N GLY A 55 -13.26 36.61 -2.25
CA GLY A 55 -13.66 37.84 -2.96
C GLY A 55 -15.06 37.81 -3.60
N ILE A 56 -15.81 36.69 -3.58
CA ILE A 56 -17.18 36.68 -4.14
C ILE A 56 -18.10 37.69 -3.44
N VAL A 57 -18.00 37.78 -2.13
CA VAL A 57 -18.77 38.75 -1.33
C VAL A 57 -18.43 40.20 -1.72
N ALA A 58 -17.13 40.48 -1.88
CA ALA A 58 -16.67 41.81 -2.33
C ALA A 58 -17.13 42.11 -3.76
N ALA A 59 -17.08 41.13 -4.66
CA ALA A 59 -17.55 41.27 -6.05
C ALA A 59 -19.07 41.52 -6.12
N LEU A 60 -19.86 40.83 -5.30
CA LEU A 60 -21.31 41.04 -5.19
C LEU A 60 -21.70 42.44 -4.69
N ARG A 61 -20.88 43.05 -3.85
CA ARG A 61 -21.05 44.39 -3.32
C ARG A 61 -20.51 45.51 -4.23
N SER A 62 -19.84 45.13 -5.34
CA SER A 62 -19.28 46.11 -6.29
C SER A 62 -20.39 46.84 -7.08
N PRO A 63 -20.10 48.05 -7.63
CA PRO A 63 -21.09 48.78 -8.44
C PRO A 63 -21.54 48.05 -9.70
N HIS A 64 -20.71 47.09 -10.20
CA HIS A 64 -21.00 46.31 -11.40
C HIS A 64 -20.68 44.83 -11.18
N PRO A 65 -21.47 44.09 -10.33
CA PRO A 65 -21.17 42.73 -9.91
C PRO A 65 -21.00 41.78 -11.07
N SER A 66 -21.85 41.89 -12.10
CA SER A 66 -21.79 40.99 -13.28
C SER A 66 -20.47 41.12 -14.06
N ALA A 67 -19.91 42.33 -14.18
CA ALA A 67 -18.65 42.55 -14.89
C ALA A 67 -17.45 41.95 -14.16
N VAL A 68 -17.50 41.87 -12.83
CA VAL A 68 -16.45 41.28 -11.99
C VAL A 68 -16.58 39.76 -11.89
N LEU A 69 -17.81 39.25 -11.70
CA LEU A 69 -18.05 37.82 -11.48
C LEU A 69 -18.06 36.99 -12.77
N GLN A 70 -18.50 37.56 -13.92
CA GLN A 70 -18.64 36.78 -15.17
C GLN A 70 -17.36 36.13 -15.66
N PRO A 71 -16.17 36.81 -15.67
CA PRO A 71 -14.91 36.17 -16.07
C PRO A 71 -14.51 35.00 -15.17
N SER A 72 -14.68 35.18 -13.85
CA SER A 72 -14.35 34.15 -12.85
C SER A 72 -15.31 32.96 -12.94
N ALA A 73 -16.62 33.21 -13.11
CA ALA A 73 -17.61 32.16 -13.29
C ALA A 73 -17.36 31.34 -14.58
N GLU A 74 -16.92 31.99 -15.65
CA GLU A 74 -16.61 31.32 -16.92
C GLU A 74 -15.30 30.52 -16.83
N ALA A 75 -14.29 31.00 -16.09
CA ALA A 75 -13.06 30.25 -15.81
C ALA A 75 -13.38 29.02 -14.96
N ALA A 76 -14.11 29.18 -13.87
CA ALA A 76 -14.51 28.09 -12.99
C ALA A 76 -15.38 27.03 -13.71
N ARG A 77 -16.31 27.49 -14.60
CA ARG A 77 -17.11 26.60 -15.46
C ARG A 77 -16.23 25.63 -16.27
N LYS A 78 -15.18 26.17 -16.91
CA LYS A 78 -14.27 25.38 -17.76
C LYS A 78 -13.46 24.39 -16.96
N ILE A 79 -12.95 24.79 -15.80
CA ILE A 79 -12.16 23.92 -14.91
C ILE A 79 -13.04 22.80 -14.33
N ALA A 80 -14.21 23.13 -13.81
CA ALA A 80 -15.12 22.15 -13.23
C ALA A 80 -15.84 21.25 -14.26
N GLY A 81 -15.73 21.55 -15.56
CA GLY A 81 -16.38 20.78 -16.63
C GLY A 81 -17.91 20.76 -16.52
N VAL A 82 -18.51 21.87 -16.07
CA VAL A 82 -19.96 22.07 -15.96
C VAL A 82 -20.47 22.99 -17.07
N ASP A 83 -21.77 22.97 -17.33
CA ASP A 83 -22.33 23.76 -18.43
C ASP A 83 -22.59 25.23 -18.08
N GLY A 84 -22.60 25.57 -16.80
CA GLY A 84 -22.72 26.93 -16.31
C GLY A 84 -22.31 27.07 -14.84
N ILE A 85 -21.88 28.26 -14.45
CA ILE A 85 -21.85 28.73 -13.06
C ILE A 85 -22.59 30.07 -13.06
N ASN A 86 -23.77 30.06 -12.49
CA ASN A 86 -24.68 31.21 -12.54
C ASN A 86 -24.88 31.73 -11.12
N VAL A 87 -24.72 33.04 -10.96
CA VAL A 87 -24.93 33.75 -9.70
C VAL A 87 -26.21 34.58 -9.80
N TYR A 88 -27.02 34.50 -8.77
CA TYR A 88 -28.28 35.22 -8.70
C TYR A 88 -28.35 36.08 -7.44
N THR A 89 -28.97 37.24 -7.53
CA THR A 89 -29.38 38.03 -6.36
C THR A 89 -30.50 37.32 -5.59
N LEU A 90 -30.78 37.74 -4.38
CA LEU A 90 -31.89 37.19 -3.58
C LEU A 90 -33.26 37.46 -4.23
N ASP A 91 -33.35 38.52 -5.06
CA ASP A 91 -34.54 38.85 -5.88
C ASP A 91 -34.62 38.01 -7.17
N GLY A 92 -33.65 37.11 -7.41
CA GLY A 92 -33.62 36.21 -8.57
C GLY A 92 -33.07 36.83 -9.86
N VAL A 93 -32.36 37.95 -9.82
CA VAL A 93 -31.71 38.53 -11.00
C VAL A 93 -30.39 37.82 -11.27
N THR A 94 -30.20 37.39 -12.53
CA THR A 94 -28.98 36.68 -12.96
C THR A 94 -27.80 37.65 -13.10
N LEU A 95 -26.73 37.40 -12.36
CA LEU A 95 -25.49 38.17 -12.41
C LEU A 95 -24.44 37.55 -13.34
N THR A 96 -24.37 36.23 -13.40
CA THR A 96 -23.48 35.48 -14.32
C THR A 96 -24.24 34.36 -15.02
N HIS A 97 -23.94 34.11 -16.27
CA HIS A 97 -24.52 33.01 -17.05
C HIS A 97 -23.63 32.64 -18.23
N SER A 98 -23.62 31.36 -18.66
CA SER A 98 -22.87 30.88 -19.83
C SER A 98 -23.39 31.48 -21.14
N ASP A 99 -24.67 31.89 -21.19
CA ASP A 99 -25.27 32.67 -22.26
C ASP A 99 -25.40 34.14 -21.79
N PRO A 100 -24.60 35.07 -22.35
CA PRO A 100 -24.63 36.47 -21.92
C PRO A 100 -25.99 37.17 -22.03
N GLU A 101 -26.88 36.70 -22.91
CA GLU A 101 -28.23 37.26 -23.06
C GLU A 101 -29.13 37.02 -21.85
N GLN A 102 -28.77 36.10 -20.95
CA GLN A 102 -29.53 35.81 -19.73
C GLN A 102 -29.14 36.72 -18.56
N ILE A 103 -28.02 37.40 -18.62
CA ILE A 103 -27.56 38.31 -17.56
C ILE A 103 -28.53 39.49 -17.46
N GLY A 104 -28.95 39.80 -16.23
CA GLY A 104 -29.95 40.80 -15.92
C GLY A 104 -31.41 40.33 -16.01
N LYS A 105 -31.67 39.10 -16.49
CA LYS A 105 -33.02 38.50 -16.48
C LYS A 105 -33.25 37.73 -15.17
N HIS A 106 -34.53 37.51 -14.88
CA HIS A 106 -34.91 36.68 -13.72
C HIS A 106 -34.59 35.18 -13.98
N VAL A 107 -34.11 34.51 -12.92
CA VAL A 107 -33.78 33.09 -12.94
C VAL A 107 -34.99 32.23 -13.31
N VAL A 108 -34.75 31.25 -14.19
CA VAL A 108 -35.73 30.21 -14.51
C VAL A 108 -35.36 28.96 -13.72
N GLY A 109 -36.04 28.72 -12.61
CA GLY A 109 -35.84 27.52 -11.79
C GLY A 109 -35.97 27.75 -10.27
N PRO A 110 -35.91 26.68 -9.49
CA PRO A 110 -36.09 26.77 -8.06
C PRO A 110 -34.80 27.24 -7.38
N PHE A 111 -34.78 28.46 -6.87
CA PHE A 111 -33.70 29.04 -6.09
C PHE A 111 -34.08 29.43 -4.64
N ALA A 112 -35.38 29.49 -4.38
CA ALA A 112 -35.90 29.97 -3.10
C ALA A 112 -35.39 29.21 -1.87
N ARG A 113 -35.12 27.89 -1.99
CA ARG A 113 -34.56 27.09 -0.90
C ARG A 113 -33.11 27.48 -0.58
N ALA A 114 -32.32 27.79 -1.58
CA ALA A 114 -30.95 28.25 -1.40
C ALA A 114 -30.94 29.72 -0.91
N ALA A 115 -31.84 30.57 -1.38
CA ALA A 115 -32.01 31.92 -0.83
C ALA A 115 -32.41 31.89 0.65
N ALA A 116 -33.07 30.81 1.12
CA ALA A 116 -33.36 30.55 2.52
C ALA A 116 -32.21 29.84 3.29
N GLY A 117 -31.04 29.67 2.68
CA GLY A 117 -29.82 29.16 3.31
C GLY A 117 -29.56 27.65 3.19
N THR A 118 -30.36 26.90 2.39
CA THR A 118 -30.25 25.45 2.28
C THR A 118 -29.81 25.04 0.87
N SER A 119 -28.62 24.44 0.72
CA SER A 119 -28.16 23.90 -0.57
C SER A 119 -28.98 22.68 -0.98
N PHE A 120 -29.20 22.50 -2.28
CA PHE A 120 -29.90 21.33 -2.82
C PHE A 120 -29.46 21.02 -4.25
N THR A 121 -29.71 19.79 -4.68
CA THR A 121 -29.45 19.34 -6.06
C THR A 121 -30.69 18.67 -6.61
N GLU A 122 -31.18 19.14 -7.73
CA GLU A 122 -32.34 18.55 -8.41
C GLU A 122 -32.21 18.64 -9.94
N THR A 123 -33.08 17.92 -10.64
CA THR A 123 -33.11 17.95 -12.11
C THR A 123 -34.35 18.69 -12.55
N PHE A 124 -34.16 19.80 -13.26
CA PHE A 124 -35.28 20.59 -13.80
C PHE A 124 -34.98 21.13 -15.20
N GLU A 125 -35.93 21.73 -15.84
CA GLU A 125 -35.79 22.33 -17.17
C GLU A 125 -35.58 23.85 -17.03
N GLY A 126 -34.34 24.29 -17.21
CA GLY A 126 -33.91 25.68 -17.09
C GLY A 126 -33.55 26.32 -18.43
N SER A 127 -32.83 27.44 -18.39
CA SER A 127 -32.36 28.18 -19.57
C SER A 127 -31.47 27.38 -20.52
N LEU A 128 -30.78 26.37 -20.00
CA LEU A 128 -29.91 25.44 -20.74
C LEU A 128 -30.60 24.12 -21.12
N GLY A 129 -31.91 24.00 -20.89
CA GLY A 129 -32.68 22.79 -21.07
C GLY A 129 -32.66 21.90 -19.81
N ARG A 130 -33.07 20.62 -19.97
CA ARG A 130 -33.13 19.68 -18.82
C ARG A 130 -31.75 19.40 -18.29
N SER A 131 -31.48 19.84 -17.07
CA SER A 131 -30.18 19.83 -16.44
C SER A 131 -30.26 19.33 -15.00
N VAL A 132 -29.20 18.67 -14.55
CA VAL A 132 -28.94 18.45 -13.12
C VAL A 132 -28.29 19.72 -12.61
N VAL A 133 -28.87 20.34 -11.61
CA VAL A 133 -28.43 21.63 -11.08
C VAL A 133 -28.29 21.55 -9.58
N SER A 134 -27.12 21.93 -9.08
CA SER A 134 -26.91 22.19 -7.65
C SER A 134 -27.01 23.69 -7.40
N VAL A 135 -27.67 24.04 -6.33
CA VAL A 135 -27.93 25.45 -5.94
C VAL A 135 -27.45 25.62 -4.51
N VAL A 136 -26.53 26.57 -4.31
CA VAL A 136 -25.82 26.80 -3.06
C VAL A 136 -25.94 28.28 -2.66
N PRO A 137 -26.20 28.62 -1.39
CA PRO A 137 -26.22 30.00 -0.93
C PRO A 137 -24.80 30.57 -0.80
N VAL A 138 -24.61 31.82 -1.14
CA VAL A 138 -23.44 32.63 -0.78
C VAL A 138 -23.73 33.33 0.53
N LYS A 139 -22.91 33.04 1.54
CA LYS A 139 -23.06 33.60 2.88
C LYS A 139 -22.06 34.71 3.12
N ASP A 140 -22.47 35.75 3.82
CA ASP A 140 -21.60 36.79 4.31
C ASP A 140 -20.94 36.37 5.63
N SER A 141 -19.97 37.12 6.12
CA SER A 141 -19.23 36.91 7.39
C SER A 141 -20.13 36.81 8.64
N ASP A 142 -21.36 37.32 8.56
CA ASP A 142 -22.38 37.22 9.63
C ASP A 142 -23.31 36.00 9.47
N GLY A 143 -23.09 35.18 8.43
CA GLY A 143 -23.92 34.00 8.10
C GLY A 143 -25.18 34.31 7.31
N SER A 144 -25.50 35.59 6.99
CA SER A 144 -26.64 35.95 6.18
C SER A 144 -26.42 35.60 4.70
N VAL A 145 -27.45 35.08 4.03
CA VAL A 145 -27.39 34.80 2.59
C VAL A 145 -27.47 36.08 1.82
N ILE A 146 -26.53 36.35 0.92
CA ILE A 146 -26.49 37.58 0.08
C ILE A 146 -26.67 37.31 -1.40
N ALA A 147 -26.43 36.09 -1.85
CA ALA A 147 -26.64 35.68 -3.24
C ALA A 147 -26.80 34.15 -3.30
N VAL A 148 -27.04 33.62 -4.48
CA VAL A 148 -27.16 32.19 -4.72
C VAL A 148 -26.36 31.82 -5.96
N VAL A 149 -25.60 30.75 -5.87
CA VAL A 149 -24.84 30.16 -6.98
C VAL A 149 -25.52 28.88 -7.45
N SER A 150 -25.70 28.72 -8.76
CA SER A 150 -26.13 27.47 -9.35
C SER A 150 -25.12 26.94 -10.38
N SER A 151 -24.94 25.63 -10.42
CA SER A 151 -24.14 24.98 -11.43
C SER A 151 -24.95 23.89 -12.14
N PRO A 152 -25.33 24.10 -13.41
CA PRO A 152 -26.03 23.13 -14.23
C PRO A 152 -25.07 22.22 -15.01
N VAL A 153 -25.46 20.92 -15.18
CA VAL A 153 -24.94 20.00 -16.21
C VAL A 153 -26.12 19.43 -16.98
N THR A 154 -26.16 19.63 -18.29
CA THR A 154 -27.25 19.19 -19.13
C THR A 154 -27.34 17.68 -19.25
N VAL A 155 -28.55 17.13 -19.23
CA VAL A 155 -28.79 15.69 -19.42
C VAL A 155 -28.28 15.23 -20.80
N GLN A 156 -28.23 16.11 -21.82
CA GLN A 156 -27.62 15.79 -23.11
C GLN A 156 -26.14 15.55 -23.03
N ASN A 157 -25.39 16.28 -22.21
CA ASN A 157 -23.95 16.04 -21.97
C ASN A 157 -23.70 14.72 -21.27
N VAL A 158 -24.53 14.35 -20.31
CA VAL A 158 -24.49 13.04 -19.66
C VAL A 158 -24.79 11.91 -20.66
N GLN A 159 -25.80 12.11 -21.56
CA GLN A 159 -26.12 11.11 -22.59
C GLN A 159 -25.05 10.97 -23.67
N SER A 160 -24.35 12.04 -24.02
CA SER A 160 -23.28 11.98 -25.04
C SER A 160 -22.09 11.11 -24.59
N MET A 161 -21.78 11.06 -23.29
CA MET A 161 -20.75 10.17 -22.73
C MET A 161 -21.18 8.70 -22.83
N VAL A 162 -22.42 8.37 -22.52
CA VAL A 162 -22.97 7.01 -22.63
C VAL A 162 -23.00 6.56 -24.10
N ASN A 163 -23.39 7.45 -25.02
CA ASN A 163 -23.48 7.13 -26.45
C ASN A 163 -22.11 6.88 -27.11
N ARG A 164 -21.02 7.42 -26.60
CA ARG A 164 -19.65 7.12 -27.08
C ARG A 164 -19.22 5.67 -26.76
N GLN A 165 -19.72 5.07 -25.70
CA GLN A 165 -19.41 3.70 -25.31
C GLN A 165 -20.36 2.67 -25.95
N LEU A 166 -21.51 3.09 -26.44
CA LEU A 166 -22.54 2.22 -27.03
C LEU A 166 -22.01 1.36 -28.21
N PRO A 167 -21.21 1.88 -29.16
CA PRO A 167 -20.69 1.08 -30.27
C PRO A 167 -19.80 -0.09 -29.80
N VAL A 168 -19.01 0.10 -28.75
CA VAL A 168 -18.14 -0.95 -28.20
C VAL A 168 -18.97 -2.04 -27.53
N VAL A 169 -20.01 -1.66 -26.77
CA VAL A 169 -20.93 -2.62 -26.12
C VAL A 169 -21.73 -3.42 -27.17
N LEU A 170 -22.21 -2.77 -28.20
CA LEU A 170 -22.94 -3.44 -29.28
C LEU A 170 -22.04 -4.33 -30.13
N GLY A 171 -20.79 -3.89 -30.39
CA GLY A 171 -19.80 -4.69 -31.10
C GLY A 171 -19.41 -5.97 -30.35
N SER A 172 -19.20 -5.89 -29.05
CA SER A 172 -18.92 -7.07 -28.21
C SER A 172 -20.14 -8.02 -28.10
N ALA A 173 -21.34 -7.49 -27.98
CA ALA A 173 -22.58 -8.28 -27.99
C ALA A 173 -22.78 -9.02 -29.33
N ALA A 174 -22.53 -8.36 -30.47
CA ALA A 174 -22.58 -8.97 -31.77
C ALA A 174 -21.54 -10.07 -31.96
N ALA A 175 -20.32 -9.89 -31.46
CA ALA A 175 -19.29 -10.92 -31.50
C ALA A 175 -19.67 -12.16 -30.69
N VAL A 176 -20.26 -12.02 -29.51
CA VAL A 176 -20.74 -13.12 -28.66
C VAL A 176 -21.88 -13.89 -29.37
N LEU A 177 -22.81 -13.20 -29.99
CA LEU A 177 -23.91 -13.82 -30.76
C LEU A 177 -23.39 -14.59 -31.97
N ALA A 178 -22.39 -14.04 -32.70
CA ALA A 178 -21.79 -14.69 -33.85
C ALA A 178 -21.03 -15.99 -33.47
N LEU A 179 -20.25 -15.94 -32.36
CA LEU A 179 -19.55 -17.11 -31.84
C LEU A 179 -20.51 -18.18 -31.33
N SER A 180 -21.58 -17.80 -30.63
CA SER A 180 -22.60 -18.73 -30.15
C SER A 180 -23.35 -19.39 -31.30
N ALA A 181 -23.76 -18.61 -32.32
CA ALA A 181 -24.43 -19.13 -33.50
C ALA A 181 -23.54 -20.09 -34.32
N GLY A 182 -22.23 -19.72 -34.48
CA GLY A 182 -21.25 -20.57 -35.16
C GLY A 182 -21.00 -21.89 -34.42
N GLY A 183 -20.82 -21.84 -33.10
CA GLY A 183 -20.64 -23.01 -32.24
C GLY A 183 -21.85 -23.97 -32.30
N THR A 184 -23.04 -23.43 -32.20
CA THR A 184 -24.28 -24.21 -32.20
C THR A 184 -24.55 -24.81 -33.59
N ALA A 185 -24.24 -24.08 -34.68
CA ALA A 185 -24.36 -24.62 -36.07
C ALA A 185 -23.36 -25.74 -36.31
N LEU A 186 -22.18 -25.71 -35.72
CA LEU A 186 -21.15 -26.75 -35.84
C LEU A 186 -21.56 -28.02 -35.10
N VAL A 187 -22.14 -27.89 -33.91
CA VAL A 187 -22.70 -29.00 -33.11
C VAL A 187 -23.90 -29.63 -33.83
N SER A 188 -24.82 -28.83 -34.38
CA SER A 188 -25.99 -29.31 -35.13
C SER A 188 -25.58 -30.06 -36.40
N ARG A 189 -24.58 -29.58 -37.17
CA ARG A 189 -24.01 -30.29 -38.32
C ARG A 189 -23.35 -31.60 -37.93
N ARG A 190 -22.72 -31.68 -36.75
CA ARG A 190 -22.09 -32.93 -36.27
C ARG A 190 -23.11 -33.94 -35.78
N LEU A 191 -24.25 -33.50 -35.25
CA LEU A 191 -25.37 -34.38 -34.87
C LEU A 191 -26.07 -34.95 -36.10
N LEU A 192 -26.35 -34.12 -37.13
CA LEU A 192 -27.00 -34.55 -38.39
C LEU A 192 -26.18 -35.56 -39.21
N ARG A 193 -24.83 -35.58 -39.03
CA ARG A 193 -23.93 -36.56 -39.63
C ARG A 193 -23.93 -37.91 -38.90
N ARG A 194 -24.50 -37.99 -37.67
CA ARG A 194 -24.54 -39.23 -36.86
C ARG A 194 -25.87 -39.96 -36.86
N THR A 195 -26.93 -39.39 -37.44
CA THR A 195 -28.26 -40.05 -37.57
C THR A 195 -28.61 -40.16 -39.03
N HIS A 196 -28.22 -41.27 -39.66
CA HIS A 196 -28.67 -41.64 -41.02
C HIS A 196 -30.20 -41.91 -41.01
N GLY A 197 -30.91 -41.17 -41.84
CA GLY A 197 -32.35 -41.35 -42.00
C GLY A 197 -32.67 -42.69 -42.73
N LEU A 198 -33.35 -43.61 -42.07
CA LEU A 198 -33.79 -44.92 -42.59
C LEU A 198 -35.23 -44.81 -43.06
N GLY A 199 -35.50 -45.34 -44.29
CA GLY A 199 -36.77 -45.48 -44.97
C GLY A 199 -37.11 -46.96 -45.34
N PRO A 200 -38.33 -47.24 -45.69
CA PRO A 200 -38.89 -48.63 -45.68
C PRO A 200 -38.36 -49.68 -46.74
N ALA A 201 -37.34 -49.34 -47.52
CA ALA A 201 -36.72 -50.25 -48.48
C ALA A 201 -35.65 -51.20 -47.90
N GLU A 202 -35.50 -51.19 -46.53
CA GLU A 202 -34.37 -51.82 -45.83
C GLU A 202 -34.66 -53.23 -45.25
N MET A 203 -35.88 -53.70 -45.29
CA MET A 203 -36.21 -55.01 -44.69
C MET A 203 -35.66 -56.22 -45.51
N THR A 204 -35.37 -56.06 -46.79
CA THR A 204 -34.80 -57.15 -47.63
C THR A 204 -33.25 -57.22 -47.45
N ARG A 205 -32.61 -56.15 -47.07
CA ARG A 205 -31.13 -56.14 -46.75
C ARG A 205 -30.81 -56.63 -45.33
N MET A 206 -31.84 -56.86 -44.49
CA MET A 206 -31.60 -57.19 -43.07
C MET A 206 -31.07 -58.67 -42.93
N TYR A 207 -31.34 -59.59 -43.84
CA TYR A 207 -30.78 -60.92 -43.76
C TYR A 207 -29.31 -60.99 -44.20
N GLU A 208 -28.91 -60.26 -45.27
CA GLU A 208 -27.53 -60.13 -45.70
C GLU A 208 -26.72 -59.25 -44.72
N HIS A 209 -27.43 -58.35 -43.99
CA HIS A 209 -26.86 -57.43 -43.02
C HIS A 209 -26.57 -58.11 -41.68
N HIS A 210 -27.33 -59.15 -41.25
CA HIS A 210 -27.06 -59.88 -40.02
C HIS A 210 -25.71 -60.59 -40.02
N ASP A 211 -25.36 -61.23 -41.15
CA ASP A 211 -24.05 -61.89 -41.28
C ASP A 211 -22.90 -60.88 -41.38
N ALA A 212 -23.09 -59.84 -42.21
CA ALA A 212 -22.14 -58.74 -42.31
C ALA A 212 -21.99 -57.88 -40.99
N VAL A 213 -23.08 -57.75 -40.21
CA VAL A 213 -23.07 -57.03 -38.94
C VAL A 213 -22.30 -57.83 -37.89
N LEU A 214 -22.49 -59.17 -37.82
CA LEU A 214 -21.74 -60.02 -36.89
C LEU A 214 -20.21 -59.96 -37.12
N HIS A 215 -19.79 -59.87 -38.40
CA HIS A 215 -18.38 -59.79 -38.79
C HIS A 215 -17.81 -58.34 -38.78
N ALA A 216 -18.70 -57.35 -38.83
CA ALA A 216 -18.30 -55.94 -38.79
C ALA A 216 -18.26 -55.30 -37.37
N VAL A 217 -18.78 -56.01 -36.36
CA VAL A 217 -18.78 -55.52 -34.94
C VAL A 217 -17.37 -55.64 -34.36
N ARG A 218 -16.84 -54.58 -33.81
CA ARG A 218 -15.54 -54.53 -33.12
C ARG A 218 -15.57 -55.18 -31.72
N GLU A 219 -16.60 -55.92 -31.39
CA GLU A 219 -16.72 -56.76 -30.20
C GLU A 219 -16.69 -58.24 -30.64
N GLY A 220 -15.93 -59.06 -29.96
CA GLY A 220 -15.95 -60.51 -30.13
C GLY A 220 -17.32 -61.01 -29.69
N VAL A 221 -17.98 -61.79 -30.57
CA VAL A 221 -19.27 -62.44 -30.29
C VAL A 221 -19.10 -63.94 -30.41
N LEU A 222 -19.43 -64.66 -29.29
CA LEU A 222 -19.54 -66.13 -29.31
C LEU A 222 -20.98 -66.53 -29.03
N ILE A 223 -21.45 -67.54 -29.75
CA ILE A 223 -22.74 -68.21 -29.45
C ILE A 223 -22.41 -69.63 -29.07
N VAL A 224 -22.80 -70.04 -27.87
CA VAL A 224 -22.58 -71.38 -27.32
C VAL A 224 -23.91 -72.08 -27.17
N GLY A 225 -24.04 -73.31 -27.72
CA GLY A 225 -25.23 -74.11 -27.62
C GLY A 225 -25.42 -74.76 -26.26
N GLY A 226 -26.64 -75.29 -25.96
CA GLY A 226 -26.97 -75.84 -24.62
C GLY A 226 -26.14 -77.08 -24.20
N GLY A 227 -25.29 -77.63 -25.07
CA GLY A 227 -24.29 -78.62 -24.71
C GLY A 227 -22.86 -78.09 -24.52
N GLY A 228 -22.65 -76.77 -24.31
CA GLY A 228 -21.34 -76.17 -24.06
C GLY A 228 -20.42 -76.14 -25.31
N ARG A 229 -21.01 -76.34 -26.54
CA ARG A 229 -20.23 -76.27 -27.76
C ARG A 229 -20.36 -74.94 -28.47
N LEU A 230 -19.24 -74.42 -28.98
CA LEU A 230 -19.21 -73.17 -29.74
C LEU A 230 -20.01 -73.38 -31.07
N LEU A 231 -21.05 -72.60 -31.29
CA LEU A 231 -21.87 -72.57 -32.47
C LEU A 231 -21.41 -71.49 -33.46
N LEU A 232 -20.98 -70.39 -33.03
CA LEU A 232 -20.51 -69.28 -33.85
C LEU A 232 -19.45 -68.48 -33.10
N ALA A 233 -18.42 -68.06 -33.78
CA ALA A 233 -17.46 -67.01 -33.33
C ALA A 233 -17.25 -66.03 -34.49
N ASN A 234 -17.49 -64.76 -34.29
CA ASN A 234 -17.13 -63.73 -35.27
C ASN A 234 -15.62 -63.53 -35.36
N ASP A 235 -15.16 -62.84 -36.42
CA ASP A 235 -13.74 -62.64 -36.66
C ASP A 235 -13.02 -61.95 -35.43
N GLU A 236 -13.71 -61.06 -34.79
CA GLU A 236 -13.15 -60.33 -33.63
C GLU A 236 -13.00 -61.27 -32.40
N ALA A 237 -13.99 -62.16 -32.13
CA ALA A 237 -13.84 -63.14 -31.05
C ALA A 237 -12.70 -64.12 -31.33
N ARG A 238 -12.49 -64.51 -32.57
CA ARG A 238 -11.36 -65.36 -32.99
C ARG A 238 -10.03 -64.67 -32.73
N ARG A 239 -9.93 -63.34 -33.05
CA ARG A 239 -8.75 -62.52 -32.87
C ARG A 239 -8.47 -62.30 -31.40
N LEU A 240 -9.51 -61.98 -30.56
CA LEU A 240 -9.34 -61.62 -29.14
C LEU A 240 -8.96 -62.83 -28.28
N LEU A 241 -9.43 -64.02 -28.62
CA LEU A 241 -9.20 -65.27 -27.87
C LEU A 241 -8.22 -66.23 -28.57
N ASP A 242 -7.60 -65.84 -29.68
CA ASP A 242 -6.70 -66.64 -30.52
C ASP A 242 -7.26 -68.02 -30.90
N LEU A 243 -8.53 -68.03 -31.32
CA LEU A 243 -9.24 -69.27 -31.68
C LEU A 243 -8.82 -69.80 -33.05
N ALA A 244 -8.58 -71.09 -33.14
CA ALA A 244 -8.29 -71.77 -34.39
C ALA A 244 -9.50 -71.75 -35.38
N ALA A 245 -9.23 -71.74 -36.67
CA ALA A 245 -10.28 -71.66 -37.70
C ALA A 245 -11.33 -72.80 -37.59
N ASP A 246 -11.00 -73.91 -36.95
CA ASP A 246 -11.87 -75.08 -36.72
C ASP A 246 -12.51 -75.12 -35.31
N ALA A 247 -12.51 -74.01 -34.57
CA ALA A 247 -13.03 -73.95 -33.21
C ALA A 247 -14.57 -74.16 -33.10
N GLU A 248 -15.32 -73.84 -34.13
CA GLU A 248 -16.75 -74.06 -34.16
C GLU A 248 -17.13 -75.55 -34.13
N GLY A 249 -18.14 -75.91 -33.34
CA GLY A 249 -18.53 -77.32 -33.09
C GLY A 249 -17.77 -77.97 -31.90
N ARG A 250 -16.65 -77.39 -31.42
CA ARG A 250 -15.88 -77.95 -30.33
C ARG A 250 -16.41 -77.47 -28.95
N PRO A 251 -16.24 -78.28 -27.87
CA PRO A 251 -16.54 -77.80 -26.51
C PRO A 251 -15.70 -76.63 -26.13
N ILE A 252 -16.27 -75.66 -25.35
CA ILE A 252 -15.55 -74.46 -24.86
C ILE A 252 -14.34 -74.88 -24.04
N THR A 253 -14.45 -75.99 -23.29
CA THR A 253 -13.36 -76.48 -22.42
C THR A 253 -12.13 -76.94 -23.21
N ASP A 254 -12.31 -77.30 -24.48
CA ASP A 254 -11.28 -77.86 -25.35
C ASP A 254 -10.62 -76.77 -26.26
N LEU A 255 -11.00 -75.51 -26.07
CA LEU A 255 -10.51 -74.41 -26.92
C LEU A 255 -9.23 -73.72 -26.34
N GLY A 256 -8.73 -74.21 -25.19
CA GLY A 256 -7.48 -73.64 -24.59
C GLY A 256 -7.61 -72.23 -24.00
N LEU A 257 -8.85 -71.85 -23.70
CA LEU A 257 -9.11 -70.53 -23.06
C LEU A 257 -8.69 -70.54 -21.62
N GLU A 258 -8.24 -69.36 -21.13
CA GLU A 258 -7.93 -69.16 -19.70
C GLU A 258 -9.14 -69.51 -18.82
N GLU A 259 -8.92 -70.16 -17.67
CA GLU A 259 -9.97 -70.66 -16.75
C GLU A 259 -10.98 -69.56 -16.36
N GLY A 260 -10.55 -68.31 -16.13
CA GLY A 260 -11.41 -67.17 -15.82
C GLY A 260 -12.37 -66.77 -16.94
N ILE A 261 -12.05 -67.07 -18.22
CA ILE A 261 -12.90 -66.81 -19.38
C ILE A 261 -13.75 -68.05 -19.71
N ALA A 262 -13.13 -69.26 -19.65
CA ALA A 262 -13.74 -70.52 -20.02
C ALA A 262 -14.89 -70.91 -19.05
N GLU A 263 -14.73 -70.76 -17.74
CA GLU A 263 -15.68 -71.18 -16.72
C GLU A 263 -17.06 -70.44 -16.84
N PRO A 264 -17.12 -69.07 -16.87
CA PRO A 264 -18.40 -68.37 -17.04
C PRO A 264 -19.10 -68.71 -18.35
N ILE A 265 -18.36 -68.94 -19.44
CA ILE A 265 -18.90 -69.29 -20.73
C ILE A 265 -19.45 -70.74 -20.75
N ALA A 266 -18.71 -71.69 -20.20
CA ALA A 266 -19.08 -73.09 -20.15
C ALA A 266 -20.25 -73.35 -19.20
N SER A 267 -20.30 -72.69 -18.05
CA SER A 267 -21.39 -72.83 -17.09
C SER A 267 -22.67 -72.06 -17.46
N GLY A 268 -22.57 -71.12 -18.42
CA GLY A 268 -23.69 -70.25 -18.80
C GLY A 268 -24.06 -69.26 -17.64
N ARG A 269 -23.18 -69.03 -16.69
CA ARG A 269 -23.37 -68.07 -15.60
C ARG A 269 -23.46 -66.66 -16.19
N SER A 270 -24.53 -65.96 -15.88
CA SER A 270 -24.67 -64.58 -16.33
C SER A 270 -23.53 -63.71 -15.75
N ALA A 271 -22.77 -63.04 -16.65
CA ALA A 271 -21.71 -62.11 -16.31
C ALA A 271 -21.94 -60.81 -17.07
N THR A 272 -21.61 -59.65 -16.40
CA THR A 272 -21.75 -58.33 -17.02
C THR A 272 -20.47 -57.53 -16.76
N ASP A 273 -19.74 -57.20 -17.86
CA ASP A 273 -18.49 -56.48 -17.84
C ASP A 273 -17.45 -57.03 -16.85
N GLU A 274 -17.45 -58.39 -16.65
CA GLU A 274 -16.40 -59.04 -15.85
C GLU A 274 -15.06 -58.95 -16.60
N LEU A 275 -14.04 -58.48 -15.91
CA LEU A 275 -12.72 -58.22 -16.49
C LEU A 275 -11.80 -59.43 -16.33
N HIS A 276 -11.30 -59.97 -17.45
CA HIS A 276 -10.38 -61.09 -17.48
C HIS A 276 -9.18 -60.74 -18.35
N MET A 277 -8.02 -61.22 -17.97
CA MET A 277 -6.81 -61.16 -18.81
C MET A 277 -6.88 -62.29 -19.85
N ALA A 278 -6.56 -61.97 -21.11
CA ALA A 278 -6.32 -62.93 -22.18
C ALA A 278 -4.98 -62.54 -22.82
N ALA A 279 -3.95 -63.31 -22.50
CA ALA A 279 -2.56 -63.03 -22.86
C ALA A 279 -2.13 -61.60 -22.38
N ASP A 280 -1.97 -60.64 -23.29
CA ASP A 280 -1.58 -59.24 -23.04
C ASP A 280 -2.75 -58.23 -23.07
N ARG A 281 -4.00 -58.71 -23.11
CA ARG A 281 -5.24 -57.90 -23.27
C ARG A 281 -6.17 -58.05 -22.11
N LEU A 282 -6.80 -56.94 -21.74
CA LEU A 282 -7.86 -56.88 -20.72
C LEU A 282 -9.22 -56.90 -21.41
N LEU A 283 -9.89 -58.07 -21.34
CA LEU A 283 -11.19 -58.27 -21.97
C LEU A 283 -12.34 -58.09 -20.98
N ALA A 284 -13.31 -57.23 -21.32
CA ALA A 284 -14.61 -57.21 -20.66
C ALA A 284 -15.52 -58.30 -21.28
N VAL A 285 -15.94 -59.25 -20.44
CA VAL A 285 -16.72 -60.43 -20.82
C VAL A 285 -18.15 -60.27 -20.33
N ASN A 286 -19.09 -60.33 -21.26
CA ASN A 286 -20.51 -60.38 -20.94
C ASN A 286 -21.07 -61.71 -21.35
N VAL A 287 -21.69 -62.43 -20.44
CA VAL A 287 -22.32 -63.73 -20.66
C VAL A 287 -23.83 -63.61 -20.43
N ARG A 288 -24.63 -63.87 -21.40
CA ARG A 288 -26.12 -63.91 -21.31
C ARG A 288 -26.72 -65.15 -21.81
N PRO A 289 -27.44 -65.95 -20.99
CA PRO A 289 -28.21 -67.08 -21.43
C PRO A 289 -29.37 -66.62 -22.31
N THR A 290 -29.60 -67.34 -23.46
CA THR A 290 -30.71 -67.06 -24.36
C THR A 290 -31.79 -68.08 -24.11
N ALA A 291 -32.94 -67.65 -23.61
CA ALA A 291 -34.19 -68.37 -23.67
C ALA A 291 -35.27 -67.31 -23.90
N PRO A 292 -36.19 -67.43 -24.96
CA PRO A 292 -37.13 -68.47 -25.11
C PRO A 292 -37.35 -68.79 -26.58
N TYR A 293 -37.86 -69.94 -26.86
CA TYR A 293 -38.14 -70.59 -28.14
C TYR A 293 -37.02 -71.51 -28.68
N GLY A 294 -36.83 -72.67 -28.01
CA GLY A 294 -36.20 -73.89 -28.56
C GLY A 294 -34.63 -73.83 -28.61
N GLN A 295 -34.03 -74.59 -27.80
CA GLN A 295 -32.58 -74.80 -27.52
C GLN A 295 -31.95 -73.73 -26.66
N ALA A 296 -31.68 -74.12 -25.42
CA ALA A 296 -30.87 -73.28 -24.49
C ALA A 296 -29.48 -73.02 -25.07
N GLY A 297 -29.11 -71.74 -25.17
CA GLY A 297 -27.79 -71.35 -25.65
C GLY A 297 -27.31 -70.16 -24.85
N THR A 298 -26.03 -69.72 -24.97
CA THR A 298 -25.44 -68.62 -24.33
C THR A 298 -24.80 -67.68 -25.35
N VAL A 299 -25.07 -66.38 -25.27
CA VAL A 299 -24.38 -65.38 -26.09
C VAL A 299 -23.32 -64.71 -25.20
N VAL A 300 -22.10 -64.63 -25.69
CA VAL A 300 -20.96 -63.99 -25.01
C VAL A 300 -20.49 -62.85 -25.89
N THR A 301 -20.29 -61.68 -25.29
CA THR A 301 -19.63 -60.56 -25.94
C THR A 301 -18.35 -60.26 -25.27
N LEU A 302 -17.29 -59.98 -26.03
CA LEU A 302 -15.92 -59.71 -25.59
C LEU A 302 -15.49 -58.34 -26.11
N ARG A 303 -15.07 -57.45 -25.24
CA ARG A 303 -14.58 -56.14 -25.63
C ARG A 303 -13.15 -55.94 -25.10
N ASP A 304 -12.25 -55.57 -25.98
CA ASP A 304 -10.91 -55.15 -25.60
C ASP A 304 -10.99 -53.77 -24.91
N THR A 305 -10.65 -53.72 -23.64
CA THR A 305 -10.66 -52.48 -22.82
C THR A 305 -9.28 -52.00 -22.47
N THR A 306 -8.22 -52.63 -23.00
CA THR A 306 -6.82 -52.32 -22.67
C THR A 306 -6.48 -50.86 -22.95
N GLU A 307 -6.75 -50.40 -24.18
CA GLU A 307 -6.49 -49.00 -24.60
C GLU A 307 -7.40 -47.99 -23.87
N LEU A 308 -8.70 -48.35 -23.69
CA LEU A 308 -9.65 -47.48 -22.98
C LEU A 308 -9.25 -47.27 -21.52
N ARG A 309 -8.82 -48.34 -20.82
CA ARG A 309 -8.34 -48.23 -19.44
C ARG A 309 -7.01 -47.46 -19.33
N ALA A 310 -6.09 -47.68 -20.27
CA ALA A 310 -4.86 -46.89 -20.32
C ALA A 310 -5.14 -45.40 -20.57
N LEU A 311 -6.09 -45.09 -21.50
CA LEU A 311 -6.52 -43.71 -21.75
C LEU A 311 -7.27 -43.09 -20.54
N THR A 312 -8.14 -43.90 -19.88
CA THR A 312 -8.85 -43.41 -18.69
C THR A 312 -7.89 -43.13 -17.54
N GLY A 313 -6.92 -44.02 -17.31
CA GLY A 313 -5.88 -43.78 -16.28
C GLY A 313 -5.05 -42.54 -16.58
N ARG A 314 -4.61 -42.36 -17.86
CA ARG A 314 -3.89 -41.14 -18.25
C ARG A 314 -4.75 -39.88 -18.12
N ALA A 315 -6.04 -39.95 -18.47
CA ALA A 315 -6.96 -38.83 -18.30
C ALA A 315 -7.19 -38.49 -16.83
N GLU A 316 -7.18 -39.46 -15.93
CA GLU A 316 -7.35 -39.28 -14.50
C GLU A 316 -6.11 -38.63 -13.87
N VAL A 317 -4.91 -39.11 -14.24
CA VAL A 317 -3.62 -38.49 -13.84
C VAL A 317 -3.54 -37.05 -14.36
N ALA A 318 -3.89 -36.79 -15.62
CA ALA A 318 -3.89 -35.44 -16.19
C ALA A 318 -4.89 -34.52 -15.48
N ARG A 319 -6.07 -35.05 -15.11
CA ARG A 319 -7.06 -34.27 -14.35
C ARG A 319 -6.58 -33.91 -12.94
N GLU A 320 -5.95 -34.85 -12.24
CA GLU A 320 -5.39 -34.59 -10.90
C GLU A 320 -4.23 -33.58 -10.97
N ARG A 321 -3.36 -33.67 -11.99
CA ARG A 321 -2.29 -32.67 -12.22
C ARG A 321 -2.88 -31.27 -12.47
N LEU A 322 -3.89 -31.15 -13.33
CA LEU A 322 -4.59 -29.87 -13.59
C LEU A 322 -5.24 -29.31 -12.33
N LYS A 323 -5.85 -30.17 -11.51
CA LYS A 323 -6.44 -29.76 -10.23
C LYS A 323 -5.37 -29.26 -9.27
N LEU A 324 -4.22 -29.94 -9.20
CA LEU A 324 -3.11 -29.51 -8.36
C LEU A 324 -2.54 -28.16 -8.80
N LEU A 325 -2.39 -27.91 -10.10
CA LEU A 325 -1.98 -26.59 -10.62
C LEU A 325 -3.01 -25.49 -10.31
N TYR A 326 -4.29 -25.82 -10.37
CA TYR A 326 -5.34 -24.87 -9.96
C TYR A 326 -5.26 -24.55 -8.47
N ASP A 327 -5.15 -25.60 -7.63
CA ASP A 327 -5.01 -25.44 -6.17
C ASP A 327 -3.73 -24.65 -5.83
N ALA A 328 -2.61 -24.92 -6.53
CA ALA A 328 -1.37 -24.16 -6.39
C ALA A 328 -1.56 -22.67 -6.71
N GLY A 329 -2.29 -22.36 -7.80
CA GLY A 329 -2.62 -20.99 -8.17
C GLY A 329 -3.49 -20.25 -7.15
N MET A 330 -4.23 -20.98 -6.30
CA MET A 330 -5.09 -20.41 -5.26
C MET A 330 -4.42 -20.36 -3.88
N GLN A 331 -3.46 -21.23 -3.61
CA GLN A 331 -2.88 -21.43 -2.28
C GLN A 331 -1.44 -20.94 -2.18
N VAL A 332 -0.69 -20.86 -3.29
CA VAL A 332 0.70 -20.38 -3.28
C VAL A 332 0.73 -18.88 -3.54
N GLY A 333 1.35 -18.13 -2.64
CA GLY A 333 1.42 -16.68 -2.71
C GLY A 333 0.19 -15.99 -2.13
N THR A 334 -0.47 -16.60 -1.15
CA THR A 334 -1.60 -15.99 -0.42
C THR A 334 -1.16 -14.82 0.44
N THR A 335 0.12 -14.77 0.77
CA THR A 335 0.76 -13.70 1.53
C THR A 335 1.94 -13.13 0.74
N LEU A 336 2.36 -11.91 1.08
CA LEU A 336 3.58 -11.29 0.55
C LEU A 336 4.81 -11.63 1.42
N ASN A 337 4.84 -12.84 1.99
CA ASN A 337 5.96 -13.36 2.77
C ASN A 337 6.68 -14.46 1.98
N VAL A 338 8.00 -14.29 1.77
CA VAL A 338 8.83 -15.19 0.97
C VAL A 338 8.88 -16.61 1.58
N GLU A 339 9.07 -16.70 2.90
CA GLU A 339 9.17 -17.97 3.64
C GLU A 339 7.83 -18.73 3.59
N ARG A 340 6.73 -18.02 3.87
CA ARG A 340 5.39 -18.61 3.80
C ARG A 340 5.03 -19.12 2.40
N THR A 341 5.41 -18.38 1.37
CA THR A 341 5.18 -18.79 -0.03
C THR A 341 5.96 -20.07 -0.38
N ALA A 342 7.17 -20.24 0.17
CA ALA A 342 7.95 -21.47 0.00
C ALA A 342 7.30 -22.66 0.73
N GLU A 343 6.77 -22.45 1.93
CA GLU A 343 5.98 -23.45 2.68
C GLU A 343 4.72 -23.85 1.91
N GLU A 344 3.95 -22.89 1.41
CA GLU A 344 2.72 -23.10 0.63
C GLU A 344 2.98 -23.96 -0.62
N LEU A 345 4.09 -23.74 -1.33
CA LEU A 345 4.50 -24.61 -2.45
C LEU A 345 4.68 -26.05 -1.98
N ALA A 346 5.40 -26.26 -0.88
CA ALA A 346 5.68 -27.59 -0.36
C ALA A 346 4.39 -28.27 0.15
N GLU A 347 3.54 -27.56 0.86
CA GLU A 347 2.25 -28.05 1.39
C GLU A 347 1.28 -28.46 0.28
N VAL A 348 1.19 -27.70 -0.82
CA VAL A 348 0.32 -28.01 -1.96
C VAL A 348 0.78 -29.26 -2.70
N ALA A 349 2.08 -29.45 -2.83
CA ALA A 349 2.63 -30.56 -3.59
C ALA A 349 2.60 -31.91 -2.82
N VAL A 350 2.62 -31.88 -1.47
CA VAL A 350 2.58 -33.06 -0.61
C VAL A 350 1.12 -33.34 -0.17
N PRO A 351 0.65 -34.59 -0.20
CA PRO A 351 1.29 -35.83 -0.71
C PRO A 351 0.96 -36.10 -2.18
N ARG A 352 0.31 -35.20 -2.88
CA ARG A 352 -0.39 -35.44 -4.16
C ARG A 352 0.56 -35.61 -5.34
N PHE A 353 1.73 -34.97 -5.29
CA PHE A 353 2.74 -35.04 -6.34
C PHE A 353 4.03 -35.72 -5.86
N ALA A 354 4.47 -35.38 -4.65
CA ALA A 354 5.67 -35.92 -4.05
C ALA A 354 5.39 -36.30 -2.58
N ASP A 355 6.12 -37.25 -2.04
CA ASP A 355 5.99 -37.66 -0.64
C ASP A 355 6.71 -36.68 0.29
N VAL A 356 7.78 -36.06 -0.22
CA VAL A 356 8.54 -35.00 0.46
C VAL A 356 8.86 -33.91 -0.53
N VAL A 357 8.74 -32.64 -0.08
CA VAL A 357 9.14 -31.47 -0.86
C VAL A 357 10.04 -30.58 0.00
N THR A 358 11.14 -30.15 -0.60
CA THR A 358 12.09 -29.21 0.00
C THR A 358 12.21 -27.96 -0.86
N VAL A 359 12.25 -26.78 -0.23
CA VAL A 359 12.47 -25.52 -0.92
C VAL A 359 13.67 -24.83 -0.29
N ASP A 360 14.65 -24.52 -1.12
CA ASP A 360 15.89 -23.86 -0.73
C ASP A 360 15.95 -22.50 -1.44
N LEU A 361 16.04 -21.40 -0.72
CA LEU A 361 16.12 -20.05 -1.27
C LEU A 361 17.48 -19.41 -1.02
N LEU A 362 17.89 -18.52 -1.89
CA LEU A 362 19.08 -17.70 -1.70
C LEU A 362 18.84 -16.70 -0.55
N ASP A 363 19.81 -16.55 0.35
CA ASP A 363 19.72 -15.60 1.48
C ASP A 363 19.34 -14.17 1.06
N PRO A 364 19.84 -13.59 -0.05
CA PRO A 364 19.38 -12.28 -0.53
C PRO A 364 17.87 -12.25 -0.84
N VAL A 365 17.31 -13.35 -1.36
CA VAL A 365 15.86 -13.44 -1.67
C VAL A 365 15.03 -13.32 -0.40
N LEU A 366 15.44 -13.96 0.68
CA LEU A 366 14.79 -13.88 1.99
C LEU A 366 14.80 -12.44 2.56
N ARG A 367 15.86 -11.68 2.26
CA ARG A 367 15.99 -10.28 2.65
C ARG A 367 15.35 -9.28 1.67
N GLY A 368 14.75 -9.76 0.58
CA GLY A 368 14.20 -8.90 -0.47
C GLY A 368 15.23 -8.39 -1.48
N GLU A 369 16.50 -8.73 -1.33
CA GLU A 369 17.59 -8.26 -2.18
C GLU A 369 17.64 -9.00 -3.52
N GLU A 370 18.37 -8.44 -4.49
CA GLU A 370 18.60 -9.09 -5.77
C GLU A 370 19.74 -10.11 -5.61
N PRO A 371 19.48 -11.39 -5.90
CA PRO A 371 20.51 -12.40 -5.75
C PRO A 371 21.61 -12.23 -6.82
N PRO A 372 22.86 -12.64 -6.52
CA PRO A 372 23.94 -12.63 -7.49
C PRO A 372 23.65 -13.62 -8.64
N GLU A 373 24.22 -13.37 -9.84
CA GLU A 373 23.95 -14.18 -11.02
C GLU A 373 24.28 -15.67 -10.85
N VAL A 374 25.24 -16.02 -10.01
CA VAL A 374 25.64 -17.39 -9.73
C VAL A 374 25.89 -17.58 -8.23
N SER A 375 25.02 -18.35 -7.57
CA SER A 375 25.27 -18.86 -6.21
C SER A 375 24.74 -20.27 -6.09
N THR A 376 25.53 -21.13 -5.45
CA THR A 376 25.16 -22.51 -5.08
C THR A 376 24.87 -22.66 -3.60
N GLU A 377 24.90 -21.59 -2.84
CA GLU A 377 24.66 -21.57 -1.40
C GLU A 377 23.25 -21.03 -1.13
N MET A 378 22.41 -21.87 -0.55
CA MET A 378 21.00 -21.59 -0.32
C MET A 378 20.59 -22.00 1.09
N ARG A 379 19.57 -21.36 1.62
CA ARG A 379 18.99 -21.71 2.92
C ARG A 379 17.76 -22.58 2.73
N ARG A 380 17.69 -23.69 3.46
CA ARG A 380 16.47 -24.50 3.53
C ARG A 380 15.34 -23.67 4.15
N THR A 381 14.37 -23.29 3.33
CA THR A 381 13.24 -22.42 3.73
C THR A 381 12.01 -23.24 4.08
N ALA A 382 11.76 -24.33 3.36
CA ALA A 382 10.66 -25.23 3.65
C ALA A 382 11.04 -26.69 3.45
N ALA A 383 10.43 -27.57 4.26
CA ALA A 383 10.51 -29.02 4.13
C ALA A 383 9.20 -29.62 4.64
N VAL A 384 8.44 -30.29 3.79
CA VAL A 384 7.13 -30.88 4.09
C VAL A 384 7.12 -32.35 3.68
N GLY A 385 6.36 -33.17 4.42
CA GLY A 385 6.26 -34.62 4.21
C GLY A 385 7.23 -35.43 5.08
N LEU A 386 8.07 -34.78 5.86
CA LEU A 386 9.02 -35.43 6.75
C LEU A 386 8.38 -35.70 8.12
N GLN A 387 8.52 -36.90 8.63
CA GLN A 387 8.10 -37.26 9.99
C GLN A 387 9.30 -37.73 10.85
N GLY A 388 9.39 -37.13 12.02
CA GLY A 388 10.44 -37.48 12.99
C GLY A 388 11.85 -37.03 12.59
N ASP A 389 12.88 -37.77 13.04
CA ASP A 389 14.28 -37.54 12.66
C ASP A 389 14.53 -37.99 11.22
N HIS A 390 14.84 -37.01 10.33
CA HIS A 390 15.01 -37.26 8.90
C HIS A 390 16.42 -36.92 8.41
N PRO A 391 16.93 -37.58 7.36
CA PRO A 391 18.29 -37.41 6.87
C PRO A 391 18.50 -36.23 5.95
N LEU A 392 17.44 -35.42 5.63
CA LEU A 392 17.57 -34.23 4.84
C LEU A 392 17.90 -33.04 5.74
N TYR A 393 18.57 -32.04 5.20
CA TYR A 393 18.91 -30.81 5.94
C TYR A 393 17.66 -30.18 6.57
N PRO A 394 17.72 -29.80 7.85
CA PRO A 394 16.60 -29.16 8.53
C PRO A 394 16.32 -27.74 7.97
N VAL A 395 15.11 -27.26 8.22
CA VAL A 395 14.73 -25.86 7.90
C VAL A 395 15.62 -24.91 8.69
N GLY A 396 16.14 -23.90 8.02
CA GLY A 396 17.07 -22.90 8.55
C GLY A 396 18.52 -23.15 8.19
N ASP A 397 18.91 -24.37 7.80
CA ASP A 397 20.28 -24.71 7.46
C ASP A 397 20.73 -24.07 6.14
N LEU A 398 21.99 -23.65 6.11
CA LEU A 398 22.65 -23.15 4.93
C LEU A 398 23.29 -24.32 4.16
N ILE A 399 22.88 -24.53 2.93
CA ILE A 399 23.28 -25.65 2.08
C ILE A 399 24.11 -25.09 0.93
N ARG A 400 25.31 -25.63 0.75
CA ARG A 400 26.12 -25.36 -0.45
C ARG A 400 26.05 -26.56 -1.39
N PHE A 401 25.41 -26.38 -2.54
CA PHE A 401 25.30 -27.43 -3.54
C PHE A 401 26.64 -27.69 -4.23
N VAL A 402 27.11 -28.96 -4.19
CA VAL A 402 28.33 -29.37 -4.87
C VAL A 402 28.08 -29.47 -6.37
N PRO A 403 29.07 -29.17 -7.23
CA PRO A 403 28.89 -29.10 -8.72
C PRO A 403 28.35 -30.40 -9.35
N THR A 404 28.52 -31.52 -8.72
CA THR A 404 28.08 -32.86 -9.20
C THR A 404 26.68 -33.22 -8.72
N SER A 405 26.03 -32.39 -7.88
CA SER A 405 24.66 -32.62 -7.40
C SER A 405 23.62 -32.29 -8.48
N PRO A 406 22.46 -32.98 -8.50
CA PRO A 406 21.34 -32.65 -9.39
C PRO A 406 20.89 -31.21 -9.24
N MET A 407 20.91 -30.67 -8.02
CA MET A 407 20.57 -29.28 -7.72
C MET A 407 21.51 -28.31 -8.45
N ALA A 408 22.82 -28.53 -8.37
CA ALA A 408 23.80 -27.70 -9.10
C ALA A 408 23.66 -27.84 -10.61
N ALA A 409 23.37 -29.03 -11.12
CA ALA A 409 23.10 -29.26 -12.53
C ALA A 409 21.84 -28.51 -13.01
N GLY A 410 20.75 -28.54 -12.22
CA GLY A 410 19.51 -27.78 -12.48
C GLY A 410 19.76 -26.27 -12.47
N LEU A 411 20.55 -25.75 -11.53
CA LEU A 411 20.93 -24.32 -11.48
C LEU A 411 21.71 -23.90 -12.73
N ALA A 412 22.72 -24.69 -13.13
CA ALA A 412 23.55 -24.39 -14.29
C ALA A 412 22.77 -24.52 -15.61
N GLY A 413 21.90 -25.53 -15.73
CA GLY A 413 21.08 -25.79 -16.93
C GLY A 413 19.86 -24.89 -17.03
N GLY A 414 19.36 -24.37 -15.88
CA GLY A 414 18.15 -23.55 -15.79
C GLY A 414 16.85 -24.33 -16.04
N HIS A 415 16.86 -25.66 -15.95
CA HIS A 415 15.74 -26.58 -16.13
C HIS A 415 15.74 -27.67 -15.06
N GLY A 416 14.62 -28.41 -14.95
CA GLY A 416 14.48 -29.51 -14.02
C GLY A 416 15.44 -30.66 -14.32
N VAL A 417 15.93 -31.31 -13.29
CA VAL A 417 16.79 -32.50 -13.38
C VAL A 417 16.11 -33.65 -12.69
N LEU A 418 16.00 -34.79 -13.42
CA LEU A 418 15.40 -36.01 -12.94
C LEU A 418 16.48 -37.03 -12.51
N GLU A 419 16.34 -37.54 -11.31
CA GLU A 419 17.02 -38.72 -10.81
C GLU A 419 15.97 -39.81 -10.52
N ALA A 420 15.62 -40.58 -11.55
CA ALA A 420 14.55 -41.56 -11.47
C ALA A 420 14.86 -42.68 -10.47
N ASP A 421 16.16 -43.08 -10.36
CA ASP A 421 16.63 -44.07 -9.39
C ASP A 421 17.91 -43.59 -8.68
N LEU A 422 17.75 -43.12 -7.45
CA LEU A 422 18.84 -42.67 -6.60
C LEU A 422 19.84 -43.79 -6.20
N ARG A 423 19.47 -45.06 -6.37
CA ARG A 423 20.37 -46.19 -6.12
C ARG A 423 21.34 -46.39 -7.26
N ALA A 424 20.88 -46.15 -8.48
CA ALA A 424 21.67 -46.31 -9.72
C ALA A 424 22.62 -45.14 -9.95
N THR A 425 22.26 -43.90 -9.54
CA THR A 425 23.03 -42.69 -9.74
C THR A 425 23.89 -42.33 -8.55
N HIS A 426 25.03 -41.66 -8.81
CA HIS A 426 26.05 -41.40 -7.77
C HIS A 426 26.26 -39.89 -7.53
N GLY A 427 25.87 -39.03 -8.47
CA GLY A 427 26.11 -37.56 -8.40
C GLY A 427 25.49 -36.91 -7.15
N TRP A 428 24.27 -37.28 -6.81
CA TRP A 428 23.56 -36.73 -5.67
C TRP A 428 24.19 -37.07 -4.30
N ARG A 429 24.85 -38.28 -4.22
CA ARG A 429 25.49 -38.73 -2.99
C ARG A 429 26.68 -37.88 -2.58
N THR A 430 27.29 -37.18 -3.53
CA THR A 430 28.42 -36.28 -3.26
C THR A 430 28.02 -35.05 -2.50
N GLN A 431 26.72 -34.72 -2.48
CA GLN A 431 26.16 -33.60 -1.75
C GLN A 431 26.26 -33.81 -0.23
N ASP A 432 25.90 -35.00 0.24
CA ASP A 432 25.97 -35.39 1.65
C ASP A 432 26.26 -36.86 1.77
N PRO A 433 27.54 -37.26 1.67
CA PRO A 433 27.94 -38.68 1.71
C PRO A 433 27.59 -39.37 3.03
N ALA A 434 27.50 -38.61 4.14
CA ALA A 434 27.21 -39.16 5.45
C ALA A 434 25.74 -39.60 5.60
N ASN A 435 24.81 -38.79 5.02
CA ASN A 435 23.38 -39.05 5.11
C ASN A 435 22.84 -39.80 3.89
N ALA A 436 23.62 -39.94 2.79
CA ALA A 436 23.17 -40.59 1.56
C ALA A 436 22.62 -42.01 1.78
N LEU A 437 23.26 -42.80 2.65
CA LEU A 437 22.77 -44.14 2.98
C LEU A 437 21.46 -44.07 3.77
N GLN A 438 21.34 -43.17 4.71
CA GLN A 438 20.12 -43.01 5.52
C GLN A 438 18.92 -42.55 4.65
N ILE A 439 19.16 -41.72 3.63
CA ILE A 439 18.14 -41.31 2.65
C ILE A 439 17.58 -42.55 1.94
N LEU A 440 18.45 -43.42 1.43
CA LEU A 440 18.05 -44.69 0.80
C LEU A 440 17.37 -45.66 1.77
N ASP A 441 17.87 -45.77 3.02
CA ASP A 441 17.32 -46.65 4.03
C ASP A 441 15.92 -46.22 4.50
N ARG A 442 15.61 -44.93 4.39
CA ARG A 442 14.25 -44.39 4.62
C ARG A 442 13.31 -44.60 3.42
N GLY A 443 13.80 -45.29 2.37
CA GLY A 443 13.01 -45.62 1.21
C GLY A 443 12.91 -44.52 0.16
N ILE A 444 13.58 -43.39 0.31
CA ILE A 444 13.62 -42.34 -0.71
C ILE A 444 14.41 -42.85 -1.91
N HIS A 445 13.79 -42.93 -3.07
CA HIS A 445 14.38 -43.56 -4.24
C HIS A 445 14.39 -42.71 -5.50
N SER A 446 13.60 -41.64 -5.60
CA SER A 446 13.50 -40.80 -6.79
C SER A 446 13.43 -39.31 -6.42
N LEU A 447 14.02 -38.45 -7.26
CA LEU A 447 14.16 -37.02 -7.06
C LEU A 447 13.95 -36.23 -8.35
N ILE A 448 13.20 -35.15 -8.27
CA ILE A 448 13.23 -34.06 -9.26
C ILE A 448 13.76 -32.81 -8.56
N ALA A 449 14.76 -32.15 -9.12
CA ALA A 449 15.31 -30.87 -8.67
C ALA A 449 14.99 -29.79 -9.70
N VAL A 450 14.23 -28.77 -9.34
CA VAL A 450 13.80 -27.69 -10.24
C VAL A 450 14.22 -26.33 -9.71
N PRO A 451 14.93 -25.49 -10.50
CA PRO A 451 15.29 -24.15 -10.09
C PRO A 451 14.06 -23.23 -10.05
N LEU A 452 13.86 -22.51 -8.95
CA LEU A 452 12.88 -21.42 -8.88
C LEU A 452 13.42 -20.21 -9.64
N ARG A 453 12.85 -19.96 -10.82
CA ARG A 453 13.26 -18.83 -11.67
C ARG A 453 12.09 -17.93 -11.99
N ALA A 454 12.28 -16.64 -11.79
CA ALA A 454 11.33 -15.63 -12.21
C ALA A 454 12.05 -14.51 -12.96
N ARG A 455 11.50 -14.09 -14.09
CA ARG A 455 12.02 -12.97 -14.91
C ARG A 455 13.52 -13.08 -15.24
N GLY A 456 14.01 -14.31 -15.43
CA GLY A 456 15.43 -14.58 -15.74
C GLY A 456 16.35 -14.71 -14.51
N VAL A 457 15.88 -14.41 -13.31
CA VAL A 457 16.65 -14.49 -12.05
C VAL A 457 16.38 -15.83 -11.38
N VAL A 458 17.43 -16.48 -10.87
CA VAL A 458 17.33 -17.67 -10.01
C VAL A 458 17.09 -17.22 -8.57
N LEU A 459 16.01 -17.69 -7.97
CA LEU A 459 15.61 -17.35 -6.60
C LEU A 459 15.98 -18.46 -5.61
N GLY A 460 16.00 -19.70 -6.10
CA GLY A 460 16.21 -20.87 -5.26
C GLY A 460 16.08 -22.18 -6.03
N MET A 461 15.85 -23.27 -5.29
CA MET A 461 15.68 -24.63 -5.77
C MET A 461 14.52 -25.32 -5.05
N ALA A 462 13.68 -26.02 -5.79
CA ALA A 462 12.69 -26.96 -5.25
C ALA A 462 13.15 -28.39 -5.49
N GLY A 463 13.11 -29.21 -4.47
CA GLY A 463 13.39 -30.65 -4.53
C GLY A 463 12.13 -31.46 -4.23
N TYR A 464 11.70 -32.30 -5.18
CA TYR A 464 10.57 -33.21 -5.03
C TYR A 464 11.09 -34.64 -4.87
N TRP A 465 10.68 -35.35 -3.83
CA TRP A 465 11.20 -36.63 -3.45
C TRP A 465 10.07 -37.66 -3.33
N ARG A 466 10.28 -38.87 -3.86
CA ARG A 466 9.37 -40.02 -3.72
C ARG A 466 10.01 -41.15 -2.92
N THR A 467 9.18 -41.76 -2.10
CA THR A 467 9.49 -42.91 -1.26
C THR A 467 8.97 -44.21 -1.92
N GLN A 468 9.23 -45.34 -1.30
CA GLN A 468 8.84 -46.67 -1.82
C GLN A 468 7.32 -46.85 -1.99
N ASP A 469 6.51 -46.03 -1.37
CA ASP A 469 5.05 -46.04 -1.47
C ASP A 469 4.53 -45.41 -2.79
N SER A 470 5.37 -44.63 -3.48
CA SER A 470 5.06 -43.97 -4.73
C SER A 470 5.92 -44.51 -5.90
N PRO A 471 5.39 -44.59 -7.16
CA PRO A 471 6.23 -44.93 -8.31
C PRO A 471 7.32 -43.90 -8.55
N PRO A 472 8.46 -44.27 -9.15
CA PRO A 472 9.52 -43.31 -9.45
C PRO A 472 9.01 -42.22 -10.41
N PHE A 473 9.62 -41.01 -10.33
CA PHE A 473 9.32 -39.93 -11.27
C PHE A 473 9.72 -40.27 -12.69
N ASP A 474 8.99 -39.71 -13.65
CA ASP A 474 9.23 -39.79 -15.09
C ASP A 474 9.44 -38.40 -15.72
N GLU A 475 9.71 -38.36 -17.05
CA GLU A 475 9.94 -37.10 -17.78
C GLU A 475 8.69 -36.20 -17.85
N GLU A 476 7.47 -36.76 -17.77
CA GLU A 476 6.22 -35.98 -17.70
C GLU A 476 6.09 -35.30 -16.33
N ASP A 477 6.58 -35.96 -15.26
CA ASP A 477 6.61 -35.40 -13.92
C ASP A 477 7.60 -34.21 -13.83
N VAL A 478 8.71 -34.21 -14.59
CA VAL A 478 9.63 -33.06 -14.67
C VAL A 478 8.92 -31.82 -15.20
N SER A 479 8.24 -31.97 -16.36
CA SER A 479 7.49 -30.86 -16.96
C SER A 479 6.43 -30.29 -16.03
N PHE A 480 5.75 -31.16 -15.28
CA PHE A 480 4.77 -30.77 -14.28
C PHE A 480 5.39 -30.04 -13.09
N ALA A 481 6.52 -30.56 -12.58
CA ALA A 481 7.28 -29.94 -11.50
C ALA A 481 7.80 -28.54 -11.89
N GLU A 482 8.27 -28.39 -13.15
CA GLU A 482 8.72 -27.12 -13.68
C GLU A 482 7.57 -26.09 -13.71
N GLU A 483 6.38 -26.47 -14.18
CA GLU A 483 5.23 -25.57 -14.22
C GLU A 483 4.77 -25.17 -12.81
N LEU A 484 4.71 -26.13 -11.87
CA LEU A 484 4.35 -25.87 -10.48
C LEU A 484 5.36 -24.92 -9.81
N THR A 485 6.65 -25.22 -10.02
CA THR A 485 7.74 -24.40 -9.46
C THR A 485 7.79 -23.01 -10.08
N ALA A 486 7.53 -22.87 -11.39
CA ALA A 486 7.51 -21.57 -12.07
C ALA A 486 6.43 -20.64 -11.52
N ARG A 487 5.25 -21.17 -11.19
CA ARG A 487 4.18 -20.40 -10.54
C ARG A 487 4.59 -19.92 -9.16
N ALA A 488 5.15 -20.80 -8.35
CA ALA A 488 5.66 -20.45 -7.03
C ALA A 488 6.80 -19.43 -7.13
N ALA A 489 7.69 -19.57 -8.11
CA ALA A 489 8.80 -18.62 -8.32
C ALA A 489 8.30 -17.19 -8.60
N LEU A 490 7.20 -17.03 -9.36
CA LEU A 490 6.59 -15.72 -9.56
C LEU A 490 6.03 -15.14 -8.26
N SER A 491 5.39 -15.95 -7.44
CA SER A 491 4.88 -15.53 -6.14
C SER A 491 6.00 -15.16 -5.17
N VAL A 492 7.08 -15.95 -5.14
CA VAL A 492 8.30 -15.66 -4.36
C VAL A 492 8.95 -14.35 -4.83
N ASP A 493 9.07 -14.11 -6.16
CA ASP A 493 9.64 -12.85 -6.69
C ASP A 493 8.75 -11.64 -6.33
N ASN A 494 7.44 -11.79 -6.37
CA ASN A 494 6.53 -10.73 -5.95
C ASN A 494 6.68 -10.43 -4.44
N ALA A 495 6.73 -11.46 -3.60
CA ALA A 495 6.97 -11.31 -2.16
C ALA A 495 8.34 -10.68 -1.87
N ARG A 496 9.40 -11.11 -2.57
CA ARG A 496 10.75 -10.53 -2.48
C ARG A 496 10.75 -9.04 -2.82
N ARG A 497 10.12 -8.65 -3.92
CA ARG A 497 10.02 -7.24 -4.35
C ARG A 497 9.27 -6.41 -3.33
N TYR A 498 8.16 -6.92 -2.82
CA TYR A 498 7.42 -6.26 -1.76
C TYR A 498 8.28 -6.08 -0.50
N THR A 499 9.00 -7.13 -0.08
CA THR A 499 9.92 -7.05 1.07
C THR A 499 11.02 -6.00 0.84
N ARG A 500 11.58 -5.92 -0.39
CA ARG A 500 12.58 -4.91 -0.75
C ARG A 500 12.01 -3.49 -0.66
N GLU A 501 10.87 -3.24 -1.31
CA GLU A 501 10.22 -1.94 -1.30
C GLU A 501 9.86 -1.52 0.14
N HIS A 502 9.29 -2.45 0.90
CA HIS A 502 8.95 -2.20 2.30
C HIS A 502 10.19 -1.91 3.16
N THR A 503 11.26 -2.70 3.03
CA THR A 503 12.51 -2.50 3.79
C THR A 503 13.18 -1.17 3.41
N MET A 504 13.24 -0.84 2.11
CA MET A 504 13.76 0.43 1.65
C MET A 504 12.97 1.61 2.23
N ALA A 505 11.65 1.52 2.17
CA ALA A 505 10.76 2.55 2.65
C ALA A 505 10.88 2.75 4.17
N VAL A 506 10.88 1.66 4.97
CA VAL A 506 11.10 1.71 6.43
C VAL A 506 12.49 2.26 6.77
N THR A 507 13.52 1.89 5.99
CA THR A 507 14.88 2.39 6.22
C THR A 507 14.97 3.88 5.93
N LEU A 508 14.36 4.35 4.83
CA LEU A 508 14.29 5.77 4.50
C LEU A 508 13.56 6.54 5.60
N GLN A 509 12.38 6.10 6.01
CA GLN A 509 11.62 6.73 7.08
C GLN A 509 12.43 6.85 8.38
N ARG A 510 13.08 5.75 8.81
CA ARG A 510 13.95 5.77 9.99
C ARG A 510 15.12 6.74 9.84
N SER A 511 15.68 6.91 8.65
CA SER A 511 16.76 7.88 8.41
C SER A 511 16.28 9.33 8.44
N LEU A 512 14.99 9.55 8.15
CA LEU A 512 14.36 10.86 8.17
C LEU A 512 13.86 11.26 9.58
N LEU A 513 13.66 10.32 10.50
CA LEU A 513 13.27 10.60 11.89
C LEU A 513 14.48 10.98 12.75
N PRO A 514 14.28 11.70 13.88
CA PRO A 514 15.37 12.04 14.79
C PRO A 514 16.07 10.79 15.31
N GLN A 515 17.40 10.73 15.19
CA GLN A 515 18.21 9.62 15.71
C GLN A 515 18.46 9.70 17.21
N GLY A 516 18.06 10.80 17.84
CA GLY A 516 18.17 11.05 19.27
C GLY A 516 17.59 12.42 19.63
N VAL A 517 17.33 12.63 20.90
CA VAL A 517 16.92 13.94 21.42
C VAL A 517 18.16 14.82 21.54
N PRO A 518 18.19 16.01 20.91
CA PRO A 518 19.30 16.93 21.08
C PRO A 518 19.52 17.29 22.57
N GLU A 519 20.78 17.52 22.96
CA GLU A 519 21.07 17.94 24.29
C GLU A 519 20.47 19.33 24.55
N GLN A 520 19.59 19.44 25.55
CA GLN A 520 18.93 20.65 26.01
C GLN A 520 18.55 20.48 27.49
N SER A 521 18.34 21.59 28.20
CA SER A 521 18.05 21.62 29.65
C SER A 521 16.59 21.91 29.97
N ALA A 522 15.84 22.49 29.04
CA ALA A 522 14.50 23.02 29.24
C ALA A 522 13.44 21.94 29.55
N VAL A 523 13.59 20.74 28.99
CA VAL A 523 12.66 19.64 29.17
C VAL A 523 13.37 18.28 29.30
N GLU A 524 12.75 17.34 29.95
CA GLU A 524 13.09 15.91 29.85
C GLU A 524 12.13 15.24 28.91
N VAL A 525 12.63 14.51 27.91
CA VAL A 525 11.80 14.04 26.79
C VAL A 525 11.87 12.51 26.65
N ALA A 526 10.73 11.92 26.36
CA ALA A 526 10.63 10.56 25.82
C ALA A 526 9.70 10.56 24.63
N HIS A 527 9.89 9.62 23.72
CA HIS A 527 9.08 9.49 22.52
C HIS A 527 8.82 8.02 22.17
N ARG A 528 7.76 7.80 21.41
CA ARG A 528 7.46 6.51 20.73
C ARG A 528 7.05 6.81 19.30
N TYR A 529 7.57 5.99 18.42
CA TYR A 529 7.15 5.95 17.02
C TYR A 529 6.80 4.52 16.65
N LEU A 530 5.58 4.29 16.16
CA LEU A 530 5.07 2.99 15.79
C LEU A 530 4.52 3.08 14.37
N ALA A 531 5.16 2.37 13.44
CA ALA A 531 4.71 2.32 12.06
C ALA A 531 3.46 1.44 11.90
N ALA A 532 2.55 1.87 11.03
CA ALA A 532 1.37 1.12 10.63
C ALA A 532 1.69 -0.24 10.00
N GLN A 533 0.70 -1.14 9.94
CA GLN A 533 0.85 -2.42 9.23
C GLN A 533 1.01 -2.26 7.71
N ALA A 534 0.46 -1.21 7.14
CA ALA A 534 0.34 -1.02 5.68
C ALA A 534 1.55 -0.35 5.01
N GLY A 535 2.59 0.04 5.75
CA GLY A 535 3.76 0.63 5.09
C GLY A 535 4.42 1.77 5.84
N VAL A 536 4.99 2.68 5.08
CA VAL A 536 5.72 3.87 5.50
C VAL A 536 4.75 5.03 5.59
N GLY A 537 4.66 5.68 6.73
CA GLY A 537 3.73 6.78 6.96
C GLY A 537 4.36 8.17 6.89
N GLY A 538 3.49 9.15 7.07
CA GLY A 538 3.80 10.57 7.04
C GLY A 538 4.11 11.20 8.40
N ASP A 539 3.96 10.46 9.50
CA ASP A 539 4.13 10.95 10.86
C ASP A 539 5.56 11.34 11.17
N TRP A 540 5.75 12.44 11.88
CA TRP A 540 7.06 12.80 12.43
C TRP A 540 6.91 13.54 13.77
N PHE A 541 8.00 13.60 14.50
CA PHE A 541 8.17 14.47 15.66
C PHE A 541 9.57 15.08 15.62
N ASP A 542 9.75 16.20 16.32
CA ASP A 542 11.07 16.79 16.53
C ASP A 542 11.16 17.54 17.86
N VAL A 543 12.37 17.64 18.39
CA VAL A 543 12.72 18.42 19.58
C VAL A 543 13.87 19.33 19.21
N ILE A 544 13.61 20.61 19.08
CA ILE A 544 14.56 21.57 18.49
C ILE A 544 14.98 22.58 19.57
N PRO A 545 16.25 22.56 20.03
CA PRO A 545 16.78 23.60 20.87
C PRO A 545 16.77 24.95 20.16
N LEU A 546 16.18 25.93 20.80
CA LEU A 546 16.07 27.28 20.28
C LEU A 546 17.00 28.24 21.06
N PRO A 547 17.32 29.40 20.49
CA PRO A 547 18.05 30.41 21.17
C PRO A 547 17.41 30.85 22.52
N GLY A 548 18.21 31.17 23.51
CA GLY A 548 17.69 31.66 24.79
C GLY A 548 17.13 30.56 25.71
N THR A 549 17.70 29.36 25.70
CA THR A 549 17.32 28.18 26.51
C THR A 549 15.96 27.58 26.19
N ARG A 550 15.25 28.09 25.17
CA ARG A 550 13.94 27.62 24.78
C ARG A 550 14.03 26.32 23.94
N VAL A 551 12.91 25.63 23.83
CA VAL A 551 12.80 24.42 23.01
C VAL A 551 11.48 24.44 22.25
N ALA A 552 11.55 24.06 20.97
CA ALA A 552 10.38 23.74 20.20
C ALA A 552 10.14 22.21 20.21
N LEU A 553 8.88 21.85 20.44
CA LEU A 553 8.37 20.48 20.35
C LEU A 553 7.42 20.46 19.18
N VAL A 554 7.65 19.58 18.23
CA VAL A 554 6.86 19.52 16.98
C VAL A 554 6.41 18.10 16.73
N VAL A 555 5.15 17.96 16.33
CA VAL A 555 4.56 16.70 15.84
C VAL A 555 3.74 17.04 14.61
N GLY A 556 3.77 16.20 13.61
CA GLY A 556 2.98 16.38 12.40
C GLY A 556 2.74 15.07 11.68
N ASP A 557 1.83 15.13 10.70
CA ASP A 557 1.46 14.03 9.84
C ASP A 557 1.21 14.53 8.42
N VAL A 558 1.70 13.79 7.42
CA VAL A 558 1.48 14.03 5.98
C VAL A 558 0.38 13.11 5.50
N VAL A 559 -0.65 13.67 4.87
CA VAL A 559 -1.77 12.91 4.32
C VAL A 559 -1.29 11.83 3.35
N GLY A 560 -1.72 10.58 3.60
CA GLY A 560 -1.38 9.43 2.78
C GLY A 560 -0.25 8.58 3.34
N HIS A 561 0.19 7.60 2.57
CA HIS A 561 1.22 6.64 3.00
C HIS A 561 2.18 6.28 1.87
N GLY A 562 3.32 5.73 2.22
CA GLY A 562 4.32 5.27 1.28
C GLY A 562 5.46 6.27 1.07
N LEU A 563 6.26 6.02 0.03
CA LEU A 563 7.51 6.74 -0.21
C LEU A 563 7.31 8.26 -0.39
N HIS A 564 6.20 8.65 -1.02
CA HIS A 564 5.88 10.06 -1.27
C HIS A 564 5.60 10.82 0.04
N ALA A 565 4.73 10.25 0.91
CA ALA A 565 4.46 10.84 2.22
C ALA A 565 5.73 10.98 3.07
N ALA A 566 6.59 9.95 3.08
CA ALA A 566 7.88 10.00 3.77
C ALA A 566 8.84 11.06 3.20
N ALA A 567 8.89 11.22 1.87
CA ALA A 567 9.72 12.25 1.24
C ALA A 567 9.23 13.67 1.59
N THR A 568 7.94 13.91 1.55
CA THR A 568 7.31 15.16 1.95
C THR A 568 7.52 15.42 3.44
N MET A 569 7.33 14.43 4.31
CA MET A 569 7.64 14.49 5.73
C MET A 569 9.09 14.93 5.97
N GLY A 570 10.06 14.36 5.26
CA GLY A 570 11.47 14.75 5.37
C GLY A 570 11.74 16.20 4.96
N ARG A 571 11.09 16.70 3.91
CA ARG A 571 11.14 18.11 3.48
C ARG A 571 10.56 19.03 4.55
N LEU A 572 9.36 18.69 5.05
CA LEU A 572 8.68 19.50 6.10
C LEU A 572 9.48 19.53 7.38
N ARG A 573 9.98 18.38 7.86
CA ARG A 573 10.83 18.33 9.04
C ARG A 573 12.09 19.18 8.89
N THR A 574 12.76 19.12 7.73
CA THR A 574 13.94 19.97 7.46
C THR A 574 13.57 21.44 7.44
N ALA A 575 12.43 21.81 6.88
CA ALA A 575 11.94 23.17 6.87
C ALA A 575 11.61 23.67 8.29
N VAL A 576 10.92 22.84 9.09
CA VAL A 576 10.64 23.13 10.51
C VAL A 576 11.94 23.43 11.27
N TYR A 577 12.97 22.58 11.11
CA TYR A 577 14.26 22.81 11.73
C TYR A 577 14.88 24.14 11.29
N ASN A 578 14.91 24.42 9.99
CA ASN A 578 15.49 25.66 9.45
C ASN A 578 14.71 26.91 9.91
N PHE A 579 13.38 26.89 9.86
CA PHE A 579 12.56 28.01 10.31
C PHE A 579 12.65 28.22 11.83
N SER A 580 12.77 27.14 12.60
CA SER A 580 13.02 27.21 14.04
C SER A 580 14.34 27.91 14.37
N THR A 581 15.41 27.74 13.55
CA THR A 581 16.68 28.42 13.73
C THR A 581 16.59 29.93 13.48
N LEU A 582 15.58 30.42 12.78
CA LEU A 582 15.29 31.82 12.57
C LEU A 582 14.58 32.46 13.79
N ASP A 583 14.29 31.65 14.79
CA ASP A 583 13.64 32.08 16.05
C ASP A 583 12.22 32.65 15.85
N LEU A 584 11.49 32.09 14.87
CA LEU A 584 10.12 32.48 14.54
C LEU A 584 9.15 32.00 15.63
N PRO A 585 8.07 32.74 15.90
CA PRO A 585 6.95 32.23 16.70
C PRO A 585 6.21 31.12 15.99
N PRO A 586 5.48 30.25 16.71
CA PRO A 586 4.84 29.06 16.12
C PRO A 586 3.85 29.34 14.96
N ASP A 587 3.11 30.43 15.02
CA ASP A 587 2.17 30.89 13.98
C ASP A 587 2.88 31.28 12.68
N GLU A 588 3.97 32.06 12.76
CA GLU A 588 4.78 32.42 11.59
C GLU A 588 5.49 31.20 11.00
N LEU A 589 6.02 30.31 11.86
CA LEU A 589 6.65 29.08 11.42
C LEU A 589 5.66 28.21 10.61
N LEU A 590 4.45 28.00 11.14
CA LEU A 590 3.43 27.22 10.45
C LEU A 590 2.93 27.90 9.17
N SER A 591 2.88 29.25 9.14
CA SER A 591 2.52 30.00 7.93
C SER A 591 3.55 29.80 6.81
N HIS A 592 4.84 29.81 7.12
CA HIS A 592 5.89 29.50 6.13
C HIS A 592 5.87 28.03 5.68
N LEU A 593 5.47 27.10 6.56
CA LEU A 593 5.25 25.71 6.15
C LEU A 593 4.04 25.56 5.24
N ASP A 594 2.96 26.29 5.47
CA ASP A 594 1.77 26.31 4.59
C ASP A 594 2.13 26.79 3.18
N GLU A 595 2.91 27.87 3.06
CA GLU A 595 3.43 28.34 1.77
C GLU A 595 4.31 27.28 1.08
N LEU A 596 5.17 26.59 1.85
CA LEU A 596 6.04 25.54 1.32
C LEU A 596 5.23 24.37 0.77
N VAL A 597 4.21 23.89 1.49
CA VAL A 597 3.33 22.79 1.05
C VAL A 597 2.59 23.19 -0.23
N ALA A 598 2.05 24.41 -0.28
CA ALA A 598 1.38 24.91 -1.48
C ALA A 598 2.31 24.98 -2.70
N HIS A 599 3.60 25.23 -2.52
CA HIS A 599 4.59 25.21 -3.60
C HIS A 599 4.94 23.78 -4.03
N ILE A 600 5.05 22.83 -3.11
CA ILE A 600 5.29 21.40 -3.43
C ILE A 600 4.19 20.88 -4.36
N ASP A 601 2.93 21.19 -4.09
CA ASP A 601 1.79 20.78 -4.93
C ASP A 601 1.80 21.37 -6.33
N THR A 602 2.36 22.57 -6.52
CA THR A 602 2.44 23.20 -7.85
C THR A 602 3.53 22.60 -8.73
N ASP A 603 4.62 22.12 -8.17
CA ASP A 603 5.75 21.53 -8.91
C ASP A 603 5.49 20.08 -9.35
N GLU A 604 4.62 19.35 -8.65
CA GLU A 604 4.33 17.92 -8.87
C GLU A 604 3.02 17.67 -9.66
N GLN A 605 2.70 18.49 -10.65
CA GLN A 605 1.46 18.40 -11.46
C GLN A 605 1.20 17.05 -12.16
N GLU A 606 2.12 16.09 -12.13
CA GLU A 606 1.94 14.74 -12.68
C GLU A 606 1.26 13.75 -11.70
N TRP A 607 1.13 14.07 -10.42
CA TRP A 607 0.52 13.20 -9.41
C TRP A 607 -0.81 13.79 -8.93
N GLN A 608 -1.91 13.11 -9.22
CA GLN A 608 -3.29 13.53 -8.89
C GLN A 608 -3.58 13.38 -7.38
N GLY A 609 -2.94 14.17 -6.52
CA GLY A 609 -3.23 14.20 -5.09
C GLY A 609 -2.91 15.56 -4.48
N ILE A 610 -3.77 16.07 -3.61
CA ILE A 610 -3.49 17.25 -2.80
C ILE A 610 -2.56 16.79 -1.68
N THR A 611 -1.35 17.37 -1.62
CA THR A 611 -0.40 17.12 -0.55
C THR A 611 -0.82 17.96 0.65
N GLY A 612 -1.63 17.42 1.55
CA GLY A 612 -1.95 18.07 2.82
C GLY A 612 -1.05 17.55 3.93
N ALA A 613 -0.79 18.36 4.93
CA ALA A 613 -0.13 17.92 6.15
C ALA A 613 -0.75 18.58 7.38
N THR A 614 -0.70 17.89 8.52
CA THR A 614 -1.08 18.47 9.79
C THR A 614 0.17 18.70 10.65
N CYS A 615 0.22 19.77 11.42
CA CYS A 615 1.37 20.09 12.26
C CYS A 615 0.96 20.82 13.54
N LEU A 616 1.53 20.39 14.66
CA LEU A 616 1.48 21.08 15.95
C LEU A 616 2.89 21.52 16.31
N CYS A 617 3.09 22.81 16.54
CA CYS A 617 4.32 23.40 17.06
C CYS A 617 4.10 24.02 18.43
N ALA A 618 4.82 23.55 19.44
CA ALA A 618 4.75 24.04 20.81
C ALA A 618 6.14 24.50 21.27
N LEU A 619 6.28 25.78 21.57
CA LEU A 619 7.50 26.43 22.07
C LEU A 619 7.43 26.58 23.58
N TYR A 620 8.37 25.97 24.30
CA TYR A 620 8.52 26.13 25.75
C TYR A 620 9.67 27.02 26.10
N ASP A 621 9.41 28.01 26.97
CA ASP A 621 10.40 28.90 27.56
C ASP A 621 10.62 28.54 29.05
N PRO A 622 11.79 28.02 29.46
CA PRO A 622 12.05 27.61 30.82
C PRO A 622 12.25 28.80 31.77
N VAL A 623 12.46 30.01 31.26
CA VAL A 623 12.58 31.22 32.06
C VAL A 623 11.19 31.67 32.55
N SER A 624 10.25 31.82 31.65
CA SER A 624 8.87 32.23 31.99
C SER A 624 7.98 31.06 32.38
N GLY A 625 8.32 29.83 31.98
CA GLY A 625 7.48 28.63 32.09
C GLY A 625 6.25 28.66 31.16
N GLN A 626 6.30 29.50 30.15
CA GLN A 626 5.22 29.59 29.17
C GLN A 626 5.41 28.56 28.05
N VAL A 627 4.29 28.00 27.60
CA VAL A 627 4.17 27.27 26.38
C VAL A 627 3.34 28.10 25.42
N THR A 628 3.89 28.39 24.25
CA THR A 628 3.15 29.00 23.14
C THR A 628 2.99 27.93 22.05
N ALA A 629 1.78 27.65 21.64
CA ALA A 629 1.53 26.62 20.64
C ALA A 629 0.58 27.12 19.56
N ALA A 630 0.82 26.64 18.32
CA ALA A 630 -0.06 26.79 17.17
C ALA A 630 -0.25 25.43 16.49
N THR A 631 -1.39 25.24 15.85
CA THR A 631 -1.72 24.02 15.12
C THR A 631 -2.26 24.33 13.73
N ALA A 632 -1.86 23.50 12.77
CA ALA A 632 -2.41 23.47 11.41
C ALA A 632 -3.10 22.12 11.21
N GLY A 633 -4.41 22.04 11.48
CA GLY A 633 -5.21 20.81 11.33
C GLY A 633 -4.84 19.65 12.26
N HIS A 634 -3.90 19.82 13.18
CA HIS A 634 -3.37 18.77 14.04
C HIS A 634 -4.06 18.77 15.42
N PRO A 635 -4.21 17.60 16.09
CA PRO A 635 -4.70 17.56 17.47
C PRO A 635 -3.87 18.43 18.42
N GLY A 636 -4.54 19.14 19.32
CA GLY A 636 -3.87 19.96 20.34
C GLY A 636 -3.11 19.13 21.38
N PRO A 637 -2.15 19.74 22.11
CA PRO A 637 -1.35 19.03 23.10
C PRO A 637 -2.16 18.68 24.35
N ALA A 638 -1.83 17.56 25.00
CA ALA A 638 -2.30 17.25 26.33
C ALA A 638 -1.36 17.86 27.37
N LEU A 639 -1.90 18.57 28.36
CA LEU A 639 -1.14 19.14 29.48
C LEU A 639 -1.43 18.35 30.75
N ILE A 640 -0.39 17.81 31.36
CA ILE A 640 -0.45 17.04 32.59
C ILE A 640 0.26 17.85 33.70
N ARG A 641 -0.48 18.29 34.70
CA ARG A 641 0.08 19.00 35.83
C ARG A 641 0.84 18.05 36.77
N PRO A 642 1.72 18.58 37.65
CA PRO A 642 2.45 17.72 38.59
C PRO A 642 1.58 16.89 39.53
N ASP A 643 0.34 17.33 39.80
CA ASP A 643 -0.68 16.59 40.57
C ASP A 643 -1.34 15.43 39.77
N GLY A 644 -0.99 15.28 38.49
CA GLY A 644 -1.56 14.27 37.60
C GLY A 644 -2.85 14.67 36.89
N THR A 645 -3.34 15.89 37.08
CA THR A 645 -4.50 16.42 36.36
C THR A 645 -4.20 16.63 34.88
N VAL A 646 -5.03 16.07 34.00
CA VAL A 646 -4.90 16.15 32.53
C VAL A 646 -5.91 17.13 31.97
N SER A 647 -5.44 18.04 31.12
CA SER A 647 -6.29 18.98 30.35
C SER A 647 -5.83 19.04 28.90
N PHE A 648 -6.78 19.23 28.00
CA PHE A 648 -6.56 19.54 26.59
C PHE A 648 -6.93 21.02 26.41
N PRO A 649 -5.95 21.94 26.32
CA PRO A 649 -6.25 23.32 26.08
C PRO A 649 -6.82 23.53 24.67
N GLU A 650 -7.74 24.46 24.54
CA GLU A 650 -8.24 24.88 23.24
C GLU A 650 -7.12 25.67 22.52
N VAL A 651 -6.55 25.09 21.49
CA VAL A 651 -5.67 25.77 20.54
C VAL A 651 -6.58 26.28 19.42
N PRO A 652 -6.44 27.54 18.96
CA PRO A 652 -7.19 28.01 17.82
C PRO A 652 -7.02 27.09 16.62
N VAL A 653 -8.13 26.71 15.97
CA VAL A 653 -8.11 25.75 14.87
C VAL A 653 -7.75 26.47 13.58
N SER A 654 -6.64 26.08 12.97
CA SER A 654 -6.23 26.50 11.63
C SER A 654 -6.39 25.33 10.65
N PRO A 655 -6.61 25.59 9.35
CA PRO A 655 -6.65 24.52 8.34
C PRO A 655 -5.35 23.72 8.30
N PRO A 656 -5.37 22.47 7.81
CA PRO A 656 -4.14 21.74 7.49
C PRO A 656 -3.25 22.50 6.51
N LEU A 657 -1.95 22.27 6.59
CA LEU A 657 -0.94 22.86 5.71
C LEU A 657 -1.24 22.52 4.24
N GLY A 658 -1.09 23.50 3.36
CA GLY A 658 -1.42 23.40 1.94
C GLY A 658 -2.89 23.65 1.61
N LEU A 659 -3.77 23.77 2.62
CA LEU A 659 -5.21 24.03 2.45
C LEU A 659 -5.63 25.41 3.02
N GLY A 660 -4.71 26.13 3.64
CA GLY A 660 -5.01 27.36 4.37
C GLY A 660 -5.14 28.62 3.51
N GLU A 661 -4.79 28.59 2.21
CA GLU A 661 -4.83 29.74 1.29
C GLU A 661 -4.26 31.06 1.87
N GLY A 662 -3.25 30.96 2.75
CA GLY A 662 -2.64 32.13 3.41
C GLY A 662 -3.47 32.74 4.53
N LEU A 663 -4.35 31.97 5.16
CA LEU A 663 -5.05 32.41 6.36
C LEU A 663 -4.06 32.55 7.53
N PRO A 664 -4.16 33.62 8.35
CA PRO A 664 -3.28 33.79 9.50
C PRO A 664 -3.53 32.66 10.51
N MET A 665 -2.44 32.10 11.02
CA MET A 665 -2.48 31.11 12.10
C MET A 665 -2.49 31.82 13.45
N GLU A 666 -3.20 31.26 14.41
CA GLU A 666 -3.30 31.82 15.76
C GLU A 666 -2.58 30.97 16.80
N THR A 667 -2.06 31.61 17.85
CA THR A 667 -1.38 30.91 18.94
C THR A 667 -2.21 30.88 20.20
N MET A 668 -2.05 29.80 20.98
CA MET A 668 -2.39 29.80 22.39
C MET A 668 -1.13 30.01 23.26
N THR A 669 -1.29 30.61 24.42
CA THR A 669 -0.20 30.71 25.42
C THR A 669 -0.73 30.27 26.78
N VAL A 670 0.02 29.36 27.43
CA VAL A 670 -0.29 28.91 28.80
C VAL A 670 0.97 28.84 29.65
N THR A 671 0.86 29.20 30.92
CA THR A 671 1.96 29.05 31.88
C THR A 671 1.83 27.76 32.65
N LEU A 672 2.90 26.97 32.64
CA LEU A 672 2.97 25.67 33.31
C LEU A 672 3.81 25.72 34.58
N PRO A 673 3.36 25.07 35.65
CA PRO A 673 4.22 24.77 36.79
C PRO A 673 5.41 23.90 36.38
N GLU A 674 6.53 24.02 37.10
CA GLU A 674 7.65 23.12 36.92
C GLU A 674 7.25 21.65 37.15
N GLY A 675 7.81 20.73 36.36
CA GLY A 675 7.50 19.33 36.42
C GLY A 675 6.17 18.95 35.75
N SER A 676 5.48 19.88 35.10
CA SER A 676 4.34 19.55 34.21
C SER A 676 4.82 18.74 33.01
N ARG A 677 3.95 17.89 32.45
CA ARG A 677 4.23 17.16 31.23
C ARG A 677 3.36 17.67 30.09
N LEU A 678 3.95 17.79 28.90
CA LEU A 678 3.25 17.98 27.64
C LEU A 678 3.30 16.67 26.91
N ALA A 679 2.16 16.22 26.35
CA ALA A 679 2.12 15.11 25.41
C ALA A 679 1.57 15.63 24.07
N LEU A 680 2.39 15.51 23.02
CA LEU A 680 2.03 15.78 21.65
C LEU A 680 1.91 14.43 20.94
N PHE A 681 0.93 14.27 20.09
CA PHE A 681 0.62 12.96 19.49
C PHE A 681 -0.10 13.14 18.16
N THR A 682 0.09 12.19 17.23
CA THR A 682 -0.64 12.11 15.97
C THR A 682 -1.99 11.41 16.17
N ASP A 683 -2.88 11.60 15.23
CA ASP A 683 -4.26 11.11 15.27
C ASP A 683 -4.35 9.57 15.34
N GLY A 684 -3.38 8.84 14.74
CA GLY A 684 -3.31 7.38 14.85
C GLY A 684 -3.25 6.83 16.28
N LEU A 685 -2.90 7.68 17.29
CA LEU A 685 -2.97 7.30 18.69
C LEU A 685 -4.41 7.28 19.23
N ILE A 686 -5.26 8.19 18.77
CA ILE A 686 -6.63 8.40 19.26
C ILE A 686 -7.68 7.83 18.33
N GLU A 687 -7.39 7.71 17.03
CA GLU A 687 -8.30 7.22 16.02
C GLU A 687 -7.97 5.77 15.62
N SER A 688 -9.00 4.99 15.38
CA SER A 688 -8.90 3.67 14.77
C SER A 688 -10.23 3.29 14.11
N ARG A 689 -10.26 2.21 13.31
CA ARG A 689 -11.49 1.74 12.67
C ARG A 689 -12.65 1.50 13.65
N ASP A 690 -12.34 1.21 14.91
CA ASP A 690 -13.28 0.84 15.96
C ASP A 690 -13.38 1.89 17.10
N ARG A 691 -12.67 3.02 16.97
CA ARG A 691 -12.59 4.05 18.01
C ARG A 691 -12.81 5.44 17.42
N ASP A 692 -13.85 6.11 17.90
CA ASP A 692 -14.16 7.52 17.63
C ASP A 692 -13.10 8.42 18.30
N PRO A 693 -12.68 9.55 17.67
CA PRO A 693 -11.74 10.53 18.24
C PRO A 693 -12.07 10.98 19.66
N ASP A 694 -13.33 11.25 19.97
CA ASP A 694 -13.77 11.68 21.31
C ASP A 694 -13.56 10.57 22.36
N ALA A 695 -13.86 9.32 22.01
CA ALA A 695 -13.59 8.17 22.88
C ALA A 695 -12.08 7.93 23.01
N GLY A 696 -11.31 8.17 21.95
CA GLY A 696 -9.86 8.14 21.94
C GLY A 696 -9.24 9.17 22.88
N LEU A 697 -9.68 10.41 22.83
CA LEU A 697 -9.23 11.48 23.72
C LEU A 697 -9.60 11.20 25.18
N ALA A 698 -10.77 10.63 25.45
CA ALA A 698 -11.17 10.23 26.80
C ALA A 698 -10.28 9.10 27.35
N ALA A 699 -9.95 8.10 26.54
CA ALA A 699 -9.03 7.02 26.91
C ALA A 699 -7.61 7.55 27.14
N LEU A 700 -7.11 8.43 26.24
CA LEU A 700 -5.81 9.07 26.37
C LEU A 700 -5.73 9.92 27.65
N ARG A 701 -6.78 10.66 27.99
CA ARG A 701 -6.88 11.40 29.26
C ARG A 701 -6.70 10.48 30.46
N ALA A 702 -7.35 9.34 30.45
CA ALA A 702 -7.26 8.35 31.52
C ALA A 702 -5.85 7.73 31.62
N ALA A 703 -5.21 7.42 30.48
CA ALA A 703 -3.87 6.85 30.43
C ALA A 703 -2.79 7.84 30.89
N LEU A 704 -2.91 9.13 30.51
CA LEU A 704 -1.99 10.20 30.89
C LEU A 704 -2.12 10.60 32.38
N ALA A 705 -3.27 10.34 33.01
CA ALA A 705 -3.52 10.72 34.39
C ALA A 705 -2.60 9.98 35.36
N GLY A 706 -2.17 10.70 36.41
CA GLY A 706 -1.33 10.18 37.47
C GLY A 706 -0.10 11.05 37.76
N PRO A 707 0.16 11.34 39.05
CA PRO A 707 1.30 12.15 39.46
C PRO A 707 2.62 11.37 39.36
N GLY A 708 3.74 12.12 39.28
CA GLY A 708 5.10 11.59 39.51
C GLY A 708 5.71 10.69 38.43
N ARG A 709 5.02 10.37 37.33
CA ARG A 709 5.60 9.58 36.24
C ARG A 709 6.66 10.33 35.46
N THR A 710 7.72 9.65 35.08
CA THR A 710 8.70 10.15 34.11
C THR A 710 8.08 10.19 32.69
N PRO A 711 8.67 10.93 31.75
CA PRO A 711 8.23 10.88 30.34
C PRO A 711 8.24 9.46 29.78
N GLU A 712 9.29 8.67 30.08
CA GLU A 712 9.45 7.28 29.63
C GLU A 712 8.34 6.35 30.13
N GLU A 713 8.05 6.40 31.45
CA GLU A 713 6.93 5.66 32.05
C GLU A 713 5.58 6.10 31.46
N THR A 714 5.43 7.40 31.18
CA THR A 714 4.21 7.94 30.57
C THR A 714 4.01 7.40 29.18
N CYS A 715 5.03 7.39 28.32
CA CYS A 715 4.98 6.81 26.99
C CYS A 715 4.59 5.33 27.05
N THR A 716 5.21 4.54 27.92
CA THR A 716 4.92 3.11 28.06
C THR A 716 3.46 2.88 28.45
N VAL A 717 2.98 3.56 29.50
CA VAL A 717 1.59 3.42 29.95
C VAL A 717 0.57 3.84 28.89
N VAL A 718 0.85 4.90 28.14
CA VAL A 718 -0.04 5.37 27.07
C VAL A 718 -0.08 4.34 25.93
N ILE A 719 1.05 3.85 25.47
CA ILE A 719 1.11 2.87 24.37
C ILE A 719 0.40 1.57 24.78
N ASP A 720 0.66 1.05 25.96
CA ASP A 720 0.02 -0.18 26.46
C ASP A 720 -1.50 -0.05 26.60
N ALA A 721 -1.99 1.14 26.99
CA ALA A 721 -3.40 1.40 27.18
C ALA A 721 -4.15 1.68 25.87
N MET A 722 -3.50 2.39 24.93
CA MET A 722 -4.13 2.87 23.69
C MET A 722 -4.02 1.88 22.54
N LEU A 723 -2.94 1.09 22.47
CA LEU A 723 -2.56 0.24 21.35
C LEU A 723 -2.31 -1.21 21.78
N PRO A 724 -3.35 -1.98 22.18
CA PRO A 724 -3.19 -3.38 22.59
C PRO A 724 -2.78 -4.30 21.42
N THR A 725 -2.94 -3.85 20.17
CA THR A 725 -2.54 -4.52 18.92
C THR A 725 -1.73 -3.57 18.05
N ARG A 726 -1.15 -4.08 16.95
CA ARG A 726 -0.46 -3.21 15.98
C ARG A 726 -1.41 -2.15 15.43
N PRO A 727 -0.99 -0.87 15.38
CA PRO A 727 -1.84 0.23 14.95
C PRO A 727 -2.19 0.11 13.46
N SER A 728 -3.37 0.63 13.10
CA SER A 728 -3.85 0.73 11.72
C SER A 728 -3.24 1.90 10.96
N ASP A 729 -2.78 2.91 11.67
CA ASP A 729 -2.10 4.10 11.18
C ASP A 729 -0.79 4.31 11.92
N ASP A 730 0.08 5.16 11.43
CA ASP A 730 1.30 5.54 12.12
C ASP A 730 0.98 6.25 13.44
N VAL A 731 1.85 6.13 14.41
CA VAL A 731 1.68 6.78 15.72
C VAL A 731 2.99 7.43 16.13
N ALA A 732 2.97 8.72 16.28
CA ALA A 732 4.02 9.46 16.95
C ALA A 732 3.49 9.99 18.31
N LEU A 733 4.22 9.73 19.37
CA LEU A 733 3.96 10.24 20.73
C LEU A 733 5.23 10.86 21.28
N LEU A 734 5.16 12.13 21.63
CA LEU A 734 6.23 12.90 22.25
C LEU A 734 5.78 13.41 23.62
N VAL A 735 6.46 13.01 24.68
CA VAL A 735 6.17 13.44 26.05
C VAL A 735 7.36 14.22 26.60
N ALA A 736 7.12 15.47 26.99
CA ALA A 736 8.12 16.37 27.52
C ALA A 736 7.74 16.84 28.93
N ARG A 737 8.62 16.61 29.90
CA ARG A 737 8.49 17.14 31.28
C ARG A 737 9.24 18.44 31.40
N THR A 738 8.53 19.52 31.76
CA THR A 738 9.07 20.85 31.86
C THR A 738 10.03 21.01 33.04
N ARG A 739 11.13 21.72 32.81
CA ARG A 739 12.08 22.16 33.80
C ARG A 739 12.17 23.69 33.76
N ARG A 740 12.33 24.32 34.89
CA ARG A 740 12.57 25.77 34.96
C ARG A 740 14.05 26.03 35.01
N LEU A 741 14.48 27.13 34.40
CA LEU A 741 15.83 27.64 34.64
C LEU A 741 15.89 28.21 36.08
N ASP A 742 16.92 27.77 36.81
CA ASP A 742 17.10 28.25 38.20
C ASP A 742 17.19 29.78 38.20
N PRO A 743 16.37 30.48 39.01
CA PRO A 743 16.44 31.93 39.15
C PRO A 743 17.85 32.46 39.50
N ALA A 744 18.68 31.65 40.19
CA ALA A 744 20.09 32.01 40.47
C ALA A 744 20.94 32.09 39.19
N ARG A 745 20.51 31.46 38.10
CA ARG A 745 21.15 31.45 36.78
C ARG A 745 20.61 32.53 35.84
N ILE A 746 19.73 33.40 36.30
CA ILE A 746 19.12 34.48 35.56
C ILE A 746 19.58 35.81 36.18
N ALA A 747 19.96 36.76 35.35
CA ALA A 747 20.20 38.16 35.78
C ALA A 747 19.48 39.09 34.79
N GLU A 748 18.73 40.05 35.34
CA GLU A 748 17.98 41.01 34.53
C GLU A 748 18.23 42.43 35.02
N TRP A 749 18.31 43.36 34.06
CA TRP A 749 18.46 44.79 34.35
C TRP A 749 17.61 45.62 33.40
N ASP A 750 16.82 46.55 33.91
CA ASP A 750 16.20 47.61 33.12
C ASP A 750 17.25 48.71 32.83
N VAL A 751 17.29 49.18 31.59
CA VAL A 751 18.28 50.15 31.12
C VAL A 751 17.60 51.43 30.66
N SER A 752 18.03 52.55 31.18
CA SER A 752 17.54 53.87 30.69
C SER A 752 18.10 54.16 29.29
N PRO A 753 17.39 54.93 28.43
CA PRO A 753 17.87 55.29 27.08
C PRO A 753 18.97 56.36 27.12
N ASP A 754 19.85 56.31 28.11
CA ASP A 754 20.98 57.23 28.30
C ASP A 754 22.27 56.44 28.03
N PRO A 755 23.17 56.92 27.17
CA PRO A 755 24.48 56.33 26.97
C PRO A 755 25.29 56.11 28.24
N ALA A 756 25.06 56.90 29.25
CA ALA A 756 25.71 56.74 30.56
C ALA A 756 25.27 55.45 31.28
N ALA A 757 24.16 54.84 30.93
CA ALA A 757 23.68 53.60 31.53
C ALA A 757 24.50 52.36 31.10
N VAL A 758 25.27 52.41 30.00
CA VAL A 758 26.09 51.29 29.49
C VAL A 758 27.12 50.82 30.50
N SER A 759 27.85 51.79 31.13
CA SER A 759 28.91 51.43 32.06
C SER A 759 28.41 50.80 33.37
N PRO A 760 27.33 51.24 34.00
CA PRO A 760 26.71 50.56 35.14
C PRO A 760 26.24 49.15 34.85
N VAL A 761 25.59 48.91 33.68
CA VAL A 761 25.11 47.61 33.29
C VAL A 761 26.27 46.66 33.01
N ARG A 762 27.33 47.12 32.33
CA ARG A 762 28.55 46.36 32.12
C ARG A 762 29.20 45.94 33.46
N ASN A 763 29.33 46.87 34.42
CA ASN A 763 29.88 46.55 35.74
C ASN A 763 28.99 45.59 36.55
N ALA A 764 27.67 45.64 36.36
CA ALA A 764 26.73 44.64 36.92
C ALA A 764 26.87 43.27 36.29
N CYS A 765 27.05 43.21 34.96
CA CYS A 765 27.34 42.02 34.22
C CYS A 765 28.64 41.36 34.72
N ALA A 766 29.75 42.09 34.78
CA ALA A 766 31.05 41.58 35.23
C ALA A 766 30.96 40.93 36.64
N ARG A 767 30.29 41.62 37.58
CA ARG A 767 30.05 41.05 38.93
C ARG A 767 29.26 39.76 38.88
N ARG A 768 28.21 39.71 38.04
CA ARG A 768 27.38 38.53 37.93
C ARG A 768 28.12 37.34 37.29
N LEU A 769 28.96 37.61 36.30
CA LEU A 769 29.83 36.60 35.70
C LEU A 769 30.84 36.05 36.71
N ALA A 770 31.41 36.90 37.54
CA ALA A 770 32.30 36.47 38.63
C ALA A 770 31.55 35.61 39.67
N ASP A 771 30.30 35.98 40.05
CA ASP A 771 29.46 35.18 40.93
C ASP A 771 29.16 33.79 40.34
N TRP A 772 29.14 33.67 39.03
CA TRP A 772 28.92 32.42 38.31
C TRP A 772 30.20 31.63 37.98
N GLY A 773 31.39 32.21 38.28
CA GLY A 773 32.69 31.62 37.98
C GLY A 773 33.02 31.61 36.48
N LEU A 774 32.57 32.66 35.77
CA LEU A 774 32.70 32.80 34.31
C LEU A 774 33.64 33.93 33.92
N GLU A 775 34.71 34.12 34.69
CA GLU A 775 35.72 35.21 34.49
C GLU A 775 36.41 35.08 33.13
N ASP A 776 36.61 33.88 32.63
CA ASP A 776 37.32 33.62 31.36
C ASP A 776 36.63 34.24 30.15
N ILE A 777 35.30 34.30 30.16
CA ILE A 777 34.51 34.89 29.06
C ILE A 777 34.01 36.31 29.38
N ALA A 778 34.33 36.85 30.57
CA ALA A 778 33.79 38.12 31.02
C ALA A 778 34.14 39.29 30.08
N PHE A 779 35.36 39.36 29.58
CA PHE A 779 35.79 40.44 28.68
C PHE A 779 34.96 40.42 27.36
N THR A 780 34.80 39.26 26.74
CA THR A 780 34.02 39.12 25.49
C THR A 780 32.53 39.38 25.70
N THR A 781 31.99 38.93 26.84
CA THR A 781 30.59 39.17 27.22
C THR A 781 30.33 40.67 27.48
N GLU A 782 31.22 41.34 28.21
CA GLU A 782 31.12 42.79 28.46
C GLU A 782 31.18 43.59 27.16
N LEU A 783 32.04 43.20 26.20
CA LEU A 783 32.11 43.81 24.88
C LEU A 783 30.80 43.64 24.12
N ILE A 784 30.33 42.39 23.95
CA ILE A 784 29.04 42.06 23.30
C ILE A 784 27.91 42.88 23.94
N LEU A 785 27.79 42.82 25.27
CA LEU A 785 26.75 43.53 25.99
C LEU A 785 26.80 45.05 25.73
N SER A 786 28.01 45.62 25.73
CA SER A 786 28.19 47.06 25.50
C SER A 786 27.72 47.48 24.13
N GLU A 787 28.04 46.67 23.09
CA GLU A 787 27.60 46.91 21.71
C GLU A 787 26.08 46.75 21.56
N LEU A 788 25.49 45.68 22.12
CA LEU A 788 24.05 45.44 22.03
C LEU A 788 23.25 46.54 22.79
N VAL A 789 23.66 46.90 24.00
CA VAL A 789 23.02 47.98 24.79
C VAL A 789 23.16 49.32 24.11
N THR A 790 24.34 49.65 23.56
CA THR A 790 24.54 50.89 22.82
C THR A 790 23.64 50.96 21.59
N ASN A 791 23.49 49.85 20.88
CA ASN A 791 22.58 49.75 19.73
C ASN A 791 21.11 49.94 20.15
N ALA A 792 20.68 49.31 21.24
CA ALA A 792 19.32 49.47 21.78
C ALA A 792 19.04 50.93 22.19
N ILE A 793 20.01 51.60 22.82
CA ILE A 793 19.89 53.03 23.20
C ILE A 793 19.83 53.94 21.96
N ARG A 794 20.67 53.67 20.92
CA ARG A 794 20.76 54.52 19.73
C ARG A 794 19.61 54.31 18.73
N TYR A 795 19.17 53.09 18.55
CA TYR A 795 18.27 52.68 17.46
C TYR A 795 16.99 52.02 17.93
N GLY A 796 16.91 51.66 19.22
CA GLY A 796 15.73 51.05 19.82
C GLY A 796 14.81 52.09 20.47
N THR A 797 13.78 51.62 21.14
CA THR A 797 12.84 52.41 21.96
C THR A 797 12.62 51.74 23.32
N GLU A 798 12.21 52.52 24.33
CA GLU A 798 11.86 51.95 25.64
C GLU A 798 10.66 50.99 25.57
N PRO A 799 10.61 49.97 26.44
CA PRO A 799 11.59 49.66 27.50
C PRO A 799 12.81 48.92 26.96
N ILE A 800 14.00 49.28 27.44
CA ILE A 800 15.24 48.58 27.15
C ILE A 800 15.57 47.68 28.34
N ARG A 801 15.80 46.39 28.11
CA ARG A 801 16.14 45.44 29.16
C ARG A 801 17.26 44.52 28.71
N VAL A 802 18.15 44.23 29.60
CA VAL A 802 19.24 43.26 29.47
C VAL A 802 18.92 42.04 30.31
N ARG A 803 19.15 40.85 29.73
CA ARG A 803 19.02 39.58 30.43
C ARG A 803 20.23 38.71 30.15
N LEU A 804 20.84 38.15 31.18
CA LEU A 804 21.84 37.10 31.07
C LEU A 804 21.26 35.79 31.57
N LEU A 805 21.46 34.73 30.81
CA LEU A 805 21.03 33.36 31.14
C LEU A 805 22.26 32.47 31.15
N TYR A 806 22.49 31.78 32.25
CA TYR A 806 23.55 30.81 32.43
C TYR A 806 23.00 29.40 32.42
N ASP A 807 23.20 28.71 31.32
CA ASP A 807 22.78 27.33 31.17
C ASP A 807 23.97 26.49 30.62
N ARG A 808 23.87 25.88 29.48
CA ARG A 808 24.92 25.15 28.74
C ARG A 808 25.86 26.12 28.01
N SER A 809 25.37 27.26 27.70
CA SER A 809 26.07 28.44 27.16
C SER A 809 25.70 29.66 28.01
N LEU A 810 26.46 30.72 27.87
CA LEU A 810 26.06 32.01 28.37
C LEU A 810 25.30 32.75 27.27
N ILE A 811 24.08 33.14 27.61
CA ILE A 811 23.21 33.84 26.65
C ILE A 811 23.05 35.28 27.16
N CYS A 812 23.36 36.23 26.29
CA CYS A 812 23.11 37.64 26.49
C CYS A 812 21.96 38.11 25.60
N GLU A 813 20.87 38.59 26.19
CA GLU A 813 19.72 39.13 25.50
C GLU A 813 19.53 40.60 25.81
N VAL A 814 19.35 41.42 24.77
CA VAL A 814 19.01 42.85 24.91
C VAL A 814 17.69 43.10 24.18
N SER A 815 16.66 43.44 24.91
CA SER A 815 15.33 43.76 24.35
C SER A 815 15.11 45.27 24.28
N ASP A 816 14.45 45.71 23.22
CA ASP A 816 13.95 47.09 23.06
C ASP A 816 12.57 47.09 22.38
N GLY A 817 11.83 48.22 22.50
CA GLY A 817 10.47 48.36 21.96
C GLY A 817 10.37 48.59 20.45
N SER A 818 11.49 48.59 19.71
CA SER A 818 11.49 48.82 18.26
C SER A 818 11.37 47.51 17.45
N SER A 819 10.59 47.50 16.39
CA SER A 819 10.52 46.40 15.44
C SER A 819 11.49 46.52 14.26
N THR A 820 12.39 47.53 14.27
CA THR A 820 13.33 47.74 13.15
C THR A 820 14.39 46.64 13.14
N SER A 821 14.58 45.96 11.99
CA SER A 821 15.60 44.94 11.81
C SER A 821 17.02 45.49 11.91
N PRO A 822 17.90 44.89 12.71
CA PRO A 822 19.29 45.21 12.69
C PRO A 822 19.95 44.72 11.39
N HIS A 823 20.77 45.58 10.74
CA HIS A 823 21.51 45.19 9.55
C HIS A 823 23.00 45.14 9.84
N LEU A 824 23.62 44.00 9.54
CA LEU A 824 25.09 43.92 9.44
C LEU A 824 25.57 44.82 8.29
N ARG A 825 26.38 45.84 8.63
CA ARG A 825 27.09 46.64 7.62
C ARG A 825 28.58 46.34 7.73
N ARG A 826 29.26 46.09 6.61
CA ARG A 826 30.73 46.23 6.57
C ARG A 826 31.05 47.71 6.70
N ALA A 827 31.52 48.12 7.88
CA ALA A 827 31.99 49.45 8.09
C ALA A 827 33.35 49.59 7.43
N GLU A 828 33.55 50.69 6.67
CA GLU A 828 34.90 51.07 6.15
C GLU A 828 35.84 51.45 7.30
N ALA A 829 37.16 51.35 7.10
CA ALA A 829 38.15 51.59 8.14
C ALA A 829 38.04 52.99 8.78
N THR A 830 37.36 53.92 8.12
CA THR A 830 37.14 55.31 8.52
C THR A 830 35.80 55.58 9.23
N ASP A 831 34.91 54.58 9.28
CA ASP A 831 33.60 54.77 9.92
C ASP A 831 33.68 54.66 11.45
N GLU A 832 33.25 55.71 12.17
CA GLU A 832 33.14 55.75 13.64
C GLU A 832 31.94 54.94 14.16
N GLY A 833 31.15 54.30 13.31
CA GLY A 833 29.97 53.53 13.66
C GLY A 833 29.71 52.38 12.70
N GLY A 834 29.06 51.32 13.19
CA GLY A 834 28.63 50.17 12.36
C GLY A 834 29.41 48.86 12.56
N ARG A 835 30.44 48.87 13.44
CA ARG A 835 31.22 47.66 13.77
C ARG A 835 30.63 46.80 14.88
N GLY A 836 29.61 47.32 15.64
CA GLY A 836 29.09 46.67 16.84
C GLY A 836 28.54 45.26 16.59
N LEU A 837 27.66 45.08 15.62
CA LEU A 837 27.11 43.75 15.29
C LEU A 837 28.15 42.82 14.66
N PHE A 838 29.15 43.38 13.96
CA PHE A 838 30.26 42.58 13.45
C PHE A 838 31.12 42.02 14.60
N LEU A 839 31.39 42.79 15.62
CA LEU A 839 32.06 42.32 16.84
C LEU A 839 31.22 41.26 17.57
N VAL A 840 29.90 41.45 17.68
CA VAL A 840 29.01 40.43 18.25
C VAL A 840 29.10 39.13 17.47
N ALA A 841 29.05 39.19 16.13
CA ALA A 841 29.17 38.04 15.28
C ALA A 841 30.54 37.33 15.37
N GLN A 842 31.60 38.05 15.66
CA GLN A 842 32.96 37.51 15.81
C GLN A 842 33.20 36.82 17.15
N PHE A 843 32.57 37.29 18.23
CA PHE A 843 32.80 36.79 19.61
C PHE A 843 31.69 35.87 20.12
N ALA A 844 30.54 35.84 19.51
CA ALA A 844 29.47 34.92 19.81
C ALA A 844 29.60 33.67 18.97
N GLU A 845 29.29 32.49 19.52
CA GLU A 845 29.12 31.25 18.79
C GLU A 845 27.90 31.33 17.86
N ARG A 846 26.83 31.92 18.39
CA ARG A 846 25.59 32.20 17.68
C ARG A 846 25.03 33.53 18.11
N TRP A 847 24.39 34.25 17.23
CA TRP A 847 23.63 35.46 17.57
C TRP A 847 22.44 35.60 16.60
N GLY A 848 21.44 36.38 16.98
CA GLY A 848 20.26 36.61 16.16
C GLY A 848 19.33 37.66 16.75
N THR A 849 18.20 37.80 16.09
CA THR A 849 17.14 38.73 16.49
C THR A 849 15.81 37.97 16.55
N ARG A 850 15.11 38.10 17.66
CA ARG A 850 13.77 37.65 17.89
C ARG A 850 12.81 38.82 17.93
N TYR A 851 11.74 38.76 17.16
CA TYR A 851 10.67 39.75 17.21
C TYR A 851 9.59 39.29 18.19
N THR A 852 9.04 40.24 18.94
CA THR A 852 7.97 40.04 19.91
C THR A 852 6.85 41.06 19.66
N ALA A 853 5.66 40.83 20.20
CA ALA A 853 4.56 41.82 20.13
C ALA A 853 4.89 43.19 20.71
N ARG A 854 6.00 43.33 21.47
CA ARG A 854 6.40 44.55 22.15
C ARG A 854 7.72 45.14 21.64
N GLY A 855 8.30 44.63 20.59
CA GLY A 855 9.60 45.06 20.07
C GLY A 855 10.44 43.87 19.63
N LYS A 856 11.77 44.00 19.81
CA LYS A 856 12.70 42.92 19.44
C LYS A 856 13.63 42.56 20.58
N ILE A 857 14.25 41.40 20.50
CA ILE A 857 15.31 40.91 21.37
C ILE A 857 16.49 40.54 20.46
N ILE A 858 17.65 41.18 20.66
CA ILE A 858 18.89 40.76 20.06
C ILE A 858 19.59 39.89 21.09
N TRP A 859 19.95 38.70 20.69
CA TRP A 859 20.57 37.69 21.55
C TRP A 859 21.90 37.22 20.98
N SER A 860 22.81 36.81 21.88
CA SER A 860 24.07 36.15 21.57
C SER A 860 24.32 35.01 22.53
N GLU A 861 24.91 33.94 22.04
CA GLU A 861 25.30 32.74 22.79
C GLU A 861 26.82 32.59 22.74
N GLN A 862 27.42 32.31 23.90
CA GLN A 862 28.84 32.07 24.05
C GLN A 862 29.05 30.68 24.66
N ALA A 863 29.88 29.85 24.03
CA ALA A 863 30.24 28.55 24.56
C ALA A 863 30.97 28.65 25.89
N LEU A 864 30.62 27.76 26.82
CA LEU A 864 31.35 27.60 28.08
C LEU A 864 32.39 26.51 27.85
N HIS A 865 33.70 26.91 27.85
CA HIS A 865 34.79 25.98 27.64
C HIS A 865 35.13 25.26 28.96
N ASP A 866 34.97 23.94 29.01
CA ASP A 866 35.56 23.12 30.08
C ASP A 866 37.10 23.07 29.90
N GLY A 867 37.78 24.06 30.43
CA GLY A 867 39.20 23.99 30.79
C GLY A 867 40.31 23.87 29.73
N ALA A 868 40.01 24.00 28.45
CA ALA A 868 41.04 24.13 27.42
C ALA A 868 40.85 25.47 26.70
N ALA A 869 41.60 26.47 27.05
CA ALA A 869 41.67 27.74 26.33
C ALA A 869 41.93 27.44 24.83
N PRO A 870 41.12 27.97 23.89
CA PRO A 870 41.55 28.00 22.48
C PRO A 870 42.89 28.75 22.39
N PRO A 871 43.78 28.38 21.47
CA PRO A 871 44.98 29.11 21.26
C PRO A 871 44.60 30.59 20.99
N MET A 872 45.04 31.49 21.82
CA MET A 872 44.92 32.95 21.57
C MET A 872 45.55 33.18 20.20
N MET A 873 44.76 33.29 19.16
CA MET A 873 45.19 33.93 17.94
C MET A 873 45.54 35.34 18.32
N ASP A 874 46.82 35.68 18.24
CA ASP A 874 47.28 37.02 18.47
C ASP A 874 46.53 37.95 17.50
N LEU A 875 45.61 38.77 18.05
CA LEU A 875 44.79 39.70 17.26
C LEU A 875 45.66 40.66 16.44
N GLY A 876 46.93 40.82 16.84
CA GLY A 876 47.95 41.60 16.10
C GLY A 876 48.34 40.92 14.79
N ASP A 877 48.53 39.58 14.77
CA ASP A 877 48.96 38.83 13.59
C ASP A 877 47.81 38.57 12.60
N ALA A 878 46.55 38.40 13.05
CA ALA A 878 45.38 38.27 12.18
C ALA A 878 45.02 39.59 11.47
N LEU A 879 45.18 40.72 12.11
CA LEU A 879 45.05 42.07 11.51
C LEU A 879 46.19 42.43 10.56
N LEU A 880 47.41 41.91 10.77
CA LEU A 880 48.57 42.13 9.87
C LEU A 880 48.53 41.20 8.66
N ALA A 881 47.97 39.97 8.75
CA ALA A 881 47.83 39.04 7.63
C ALA A 881 46.79 39.52 6.58
N GLU A 882 45.77 40.28 6.99
CA GLU A 882 44.80 40.87 6.06
C GLU A 882 45.37 42.11 5.29
N TRP A 883 46.50 42.66 5.73
CA TRP A 883 47.14 43.81 5.10
C TRP A 883 48.25 43.45 4.07
N ASP A 884 48.71 42.21 4.10
CA ASP A 884 49.73 41.73 3.11
C ASP A 884 49.15 41.18 1.82
N ASP A 885 47.83 40.88 1.76
CA ASP A 885 47.18 40.35 0.53
C ASP A 885 46.62 41.45 -0.41
N GLU A 886 46.73 42.75 -0.09
CA GLU A 886 46.34 43.87 -0.98
C GLU A 886 47.52 44.51 -1.73
N ALA A 887 48.72 43.92 -1.72
CA ALA A 887 49.82 44.36 -2.49
C ALA A 887 50.32 43.33 -3.52
N PHE A 888 49.43 42.97 -4.49
CA PHE A 888 49.89 42.58 -5.84
C PHE A 888 48.72 42.60 -6.84
#